data_05430ea03fcedd36f38fb587ca871719
#
_entry.id   05430ea03fcedd36f38fb587ca871719
#
_cell.length_a   1.000
_cell.length_b   1.000
_cell.length_c   1.000
_cell.angle_alpha   90.00
_cell.angle_beta   90.00
_cell.angle_gamma   90.00
#
_symmetry.space_group_name_H-M   'P 1'
#
loop_
_entity.id
_entity.type
_entity.pdbx_description
1 polymer ?
#
loop_
_entity_poly.entity_id
_entity_poly.type
_entity_poly.pdbx_seq_one_letter_code
_entity_poly.pdbx_strand_id
1 'polypeptide(L)'
;MRAWTVDADDIHVAEDFDASLLHRTPEIDTFLSPDRDDKFIVIGTKGFGKTLLLKAKRILYQQEKRAACLPAGSLLDKPIGDKIFGAEALAFFAASPLPWSKLWLTAIAVATLKHLGQTGGLRVGSKLAALVGDTHLRSVVDHFVRLLDFSPSDLQRSATDTDGRLVPLLRSITSPIAIFIDGVDEYFNKHIEGPRASPSVTGQLSPNIWYFAQLGLVEVAYQLRRINHHLKVFAAVRKEAYSHLAHTTVMAQQYRGSAVDIVYSPESLREIFLNNIRLEKGDRMVRAERRMGPIEAFLGRTTVVHTYTREREDAFEYLCRHTLLRPRDLMTVGEHLAALRPEERAQEHRLKEVVNQAATEIAYEYLAEIAPYLGDLDLDRFLRQLPGHVLTRAQVEALFREHNRENEGGAFGQRHVFCALYRVGLLGCVHRDWVRGEWVQRFLRPGEGTLAADGVLPQATHYFVHPALSDVIGRINPAYLDGIERVTIVGYGRPWREMSTGGQASAVRTLCVLKGDIQGFGTLMRAGADEPVRKALEEAVKRNTEGAVCVEAGAGDSVLVAHEDPTALAQIARHLIDEVYGAPGQPRLRVALHYGLVHVREQAGHRPPTIGGGEAILLATRVEPHVGPGQIWATEEFREQLLRRPSLWRTTPMSGPEGAERFNVRKGGGDEPDLWVRLYRLEF
;
A
#
# COMPACT_ATOMS: atom_id res chain seq x y z
N MET A 1 -21.73 -21.35 1.64
CA MET A 1 -20.29 -21.11 1.82
C MET A 1 -19.84 -21.77 3.13
N ARG A 2 -18.69 -22.43 3.16
CA ARG A 2 -18.14 -23.05 4.38
C ARG A 2 -17.45 -21.95 5.22
N ALA A 3 -17.58 -22.02 6.55
CA ALA A 3 -16.83 -21.14 7.44
C ALA A 3 -15.32 -21.28 7.22
N TRP A 4 -14.59 -20.21 7.41
CA TRP A 4 -13.12 -20.15 7.33
C TRP A 4 -12.53 -20.60 5.98
N THR A 5 -13.24 -20.36 4.87
CA THR A 5 -12.70 -20.63 3.54
C THR A 5 -11.57 -19.64 3.25
N VAL A 6 -10.33 -20.13 3.26
CA VAL A 6 -9.11 -19.32 3.05
C VAL A 6 -8.95 -18.99 1.57
N ASP A 7 -9.21 -19.97 0.69
CA ASP A 7 -9.08 -19.77 -0.74
C ASP A 7 -10.46 -19.65 -1.42
N ALA A 8 -10.67 -18.49 -2.07
CA ALA A 8 -11.86 -18.28 -2.86
C ALA A 8 -11.94 -19.21 -4.07
N ASP A 9 -10.85 -19.88 -4.46
CA ASP A 9 -10.84 -20.83 -5.56
C ASP A 9 -11.56 -22.11 -5.24
N ASP A 10 -11.69 -22.47 -3.95
CA ASP A 10 -12.50 -23.60 -3.51
C ASP A 10 -14.00 -23.45 -3.78
N ILE A 11 -14.44 -22.24 -4.16
CA ILE A 11 -15.81 -21.97 -4.58
C ILE A 11 -15.89 -22.15 -6.10
N HIS A 12 -16.31 -23.33 -6.55
CA HIS A 12 -16.31 -23.71 -7.96
C HIS A 12 -17.61 -23.39 -8.70
N VAL A 13 -18.73 -23.41 -8.01
CA VAL A 13 -20.08 -23.25 -8.60
C VAL A 13 -20.86 -22.12 -7.92
N ALA A 14 -21.84 -21.58 -8.65
CA ALA A 14 -22.67 -20.49 -8.14
C ALA A 14 -23.52 -20.87 -6.92
N GLU A 15 -23.89 -22.14 -6.80
CA GLU A 15 -24.70 -22.66 -5.69
C GLU A 15 -23.92 -22.71 -4.37
N ASP A 16 -22.59 -22.81 -4.44
CA ASP A 16 -21.71 -22.75 -3.25
C ASP A 16 -21.54 -21.32 -2.71
N PHE A 17 -21.99 -20.32 -3.46
CA PHE A 17 -21.76 -18.93 -3.14
C PHE A 17 -23.00 -18.25 -2.58
N ASP A 18 -22.89 -17.73 -1.37
CA ASP A 18 -23.91 -16.90 -0.74
C ASP A 18 -23.42 -15.43 -0.64
N ALA A 19 -23.98 -14.57 -1.48
CA ALA A 19 -23.63 -13.14 -1.51
C ALA A 19 -24.01 -12.39 -0.22
N SER A 20 -24.94 -12.93 0.59
CA SER A 20 -25.34 -12.31 1.86
C SER A 20 -24.24 -12.37 2.93
N LEU A 21 -23.27 -13.29 2.77
CA LEU A 21 -22.15 -13.47 3.68
C LEU A 21 -20.98 -12.55 3.39
N LEU A 22 -21.00 -11.84 2.26
CA LEU A 22 -20.01 -10.82 1.96
C LEU A 22 -20.16 -9.64 2.90
N HIS A 23 -19.05 -9.24 3.51
CA HIS A 23 -19.01 -7.94 4.17
C HIS A 23 -19.13 -6.82 3.14
N ARG A 24 -20.10 -5.95 3.31
CA ARG A 24 -20.43 -4.88 2.38
C ARG A 24 -19.84 -3.55 2.84
N THR A 25 -18.91 -3.00 2.07
CA THR A 25 -18.51 -1.60 2.16
C THR A 25 -19.15 -0.81 1.02
N PRO A 26 -19.23 0.53 1.08
CA PRO A 26 -19.77 1.34 -0.01
C PRO A 26 -19.10 1.07 -1.37
N GLU A 27 -17.80 0.81 -1.37
CA GLU A 27 -17.03 0.49 -2.56
C GLU A 27 -17.42 -0.89 -3.11
N ILE A 28 -17.55 -1.89 -2.23
CA ILE A 28 -18.00 -3.24 -2.59
C ILE A 28 -19.41 -3.20 -3.13
N ASP A 29 -20.33 -2.48 -2.48
CA ASP A 29 -21.71 -2.31 -2.96
C ASP A 29 -21.76 -1.64 -4.33
N THR A 30 -20.93 -0.62 -4.52
CA THR A 30 -20.80 0.06 -5.82
C THR A 30 -20.31 -0.90 -6.89
N PHE A 31 -19.33 -1.75 -6.62
CA PHE A 31 -18.85 -2.74 -7.58
C PHE A 31 -19.87 -3.82 -7.86
N LEU A 32 -20.53 -4.35 -6.83
CA LEU A 32 -21.48 -5.46 -6.98
C LEU A 32 -22.79 -5.03 -7.63
N SER A 33 -23.16 -3.75 -7.55
CA SER A 33 -24.39 -3.26 -8.19
C SER A 33 -24.38 -3.55 -9.70
N PRO A 34 -25.36 -4.27 -10.24
CA PRO A 34 -25.48 -4.56 -11.67
C PRO A 34 -25.67 -3.31 -12.54
N ASP A 35 -26.22 -2.24 -11.96
CA ASP A 35 -26.42 -0.97 -12.67
C ASP A 35 -25.15 -0.14 -12.78
N ARG A 36 -24.14 -0.44 -11.97
CA ARG A 36 -22.81 0.21 -12.00
C ARG A 36 -21.82 -0.62 -12.80
N ASP A 37 -22.14 -0.85 -14.07
CA ASP A 37 -21.25 -1.55 -15.01
C ASP A 37 -20.08 -0.66 -15.53
N ASP A 38 -20.06 0.58 -15.08
CA ASP A 38 -18.93 1.50 -15.22
C ASP A 38 -17.76 1.15 -14.29
N LYS A 39 -18.01 0.39 -13.21
CA LYS A 39 -17.02 -0.12 -12.29
C LYS A 39 -16.66 -1.55 -12.67
N PHE A 40 -15.54 -1.73 -13.34
CA PHE A 40 -15.16 -3.02 -13.89
C PHE A 40 -13.75 -3.51 -13.47
N ILE A 41 -12.97 -2.68 -12.78
CA ILE A 41 -11.68 -3.07 -12.22
C ILE A 41 -11.77 -3.12 -10.71
N VAL A 42 -11.43 -4.28 -10.14
CA VAL A 42 -11.28 -4.46 -8.69
C VAL A 42 -9.81 -4.38 -8.34
N ILE A 43 -9.46 -3.41 -7.52
CA ILE A 43 -8.09 -3.18 -7.06
C ILE A 43 -7.97 -3.64 -5.61
N GLY A 44 -6.90 -4.33 -5.30
CA GLY A 44 -6.57 -4.73 -3.94
C GLY A 44 -5.28 -5.54 -3.89
N THR A 45 -4.66 -5.62 -2.73
CA THR A 45 -3.50 -6.50 -2.50
C THR A 45 -3.94 -7.97 -2.44
N LYS A 46 -2.98 -8.89 -2.38
CA LYS A 46 -3.27 -10.33 -2.20
C LYS A 46 -4.01 -10.56 -0.88
N GLY A 47 -4.99 -11.46 -0.88
CA GLY A 47 -5.76 -11.78 0.31
C GLY A 47 -6.90 -10.80 0.65
N PHE A 48 -7.18 -9.78 -0.19
CA PHE A 48 -8.28 -8.83 0.00
C PHE A 48 -9.63 -9.29 -0.58
N GLY A 49 -9.73 -10.52 -1.08
CA GLY A 49 -11.01 -11.05 -1.56
C GLY A 49 -11.40 -10.61 -2.98
N LYS A 50 -10.48 -10.12 -3.81
CA LYS A 50 -10.76 -9.73 -5.22
C LYS A 50 -11.44 -10.83 -6.00
N THR A 51 -10.92 -12.06 -5.92
CA THR A 51 -11.47 -13.27 -6.53
C THR A 51 -12.93 -13.50 -6.12
N LEU A 52 -13.20 -13.37 -4.83
CA LEU A 52 -14.55 -13.55 -4.27
C LEU A 52 -15.52 -12.51 -4.81
N LEU A 53 -15.09 -11.25 -4.90
CA LEU A 53 -15.92 -10.17 -5.43
C LEU A 53 -16.17 -10.30 -6.93
N LEU A 54 -15.20 -10.77 -7.72
CA LEU A 54 -15.44 -11.08 -9.13
C LEU A 54 -16.44 -12.22 -9.32
N LYS A 55 -16.33 -13.30 -8.51
CA LYS A 55 -17.30 -14.39 -8.54
C LYS A 55 -18.72 -13.90 -8.18
N ALA A 56 -18.82 -13.06 -7.12
CA ALA A 56 -20.07 -12.44 -6.74
C ALA A 56 -20.68 -11.59 -7.84
N LYS A 57 -19.87 -10.69 -8.42
CA LYS A 57 -20.32 -9.81 -9.53
C LYS A 57 -20.77 -10.62 -10.72
N ARG A 58 -20.08 -11.71 -11.07
CA ARG A 58 -20.47 -12.58 -12.17
C ARG A 58 -21.84 -13.20 -11.94
N ILE A 59 -22.07 -13.77 -10.76
CA ILE A 59 -23.32 -14.42 -10.42
C ILE A 59 -24.48 -13.41 -10.49
N LEU A 60 -24.34 -12.26 -9.84
CA LEU A 60 -25.34 -11.20 -9.85
C LEU A 60 -25.58 -10.65 -11.25
N TYR A 61 -24.51 -10.41 -12.02
CA TYR A 61 -24.60 -9.86 -13.36
C TYR A 61 -25.27 -10.84 -14.34
N GLN A 62 -25.01 -12.15 -14.22
CA GLN A 62 -25.65 -13.19 -15.01
C GLN A 62 -27.14 -13.29 -14.69
N GLN A 63 -27.51 -13.20 -13.42
CA GLN A 63 -28.91 -13.28 -12.99
C GLN A 63 -29.73 -12.07 -13.45
N GLU A 64 -29.21 -10.87 -13.26
CA GLU A 64 -29.97 -9.63 -13.52
C GLU A 64 -29.86 -9.14 -14.95
N LYS A 65 -28.69 -9.17 -15.58
CA LYS A 65 -28.48 -8.67 -16.95
C LYS A 65 -28.68 -9.75 -18.04
N ARG A 66 -28.85 -11.03 -17.65
CA ARG A 66 -28.93 -12.17 -18.58
C ARG A 66 -27.80 -12.18 -19.61
N ALA A 67 -26.62 -11.68 -19.21
CA ALA A 67 -25.45 -11.63 -20.07
C ALA A 67 -24.83 -13.01 -20.22
N ALA A 68 -24.33 -13.31 -21.41
CA ALA A 68 -23.41 -14.42 -21.61
C ALA A 68 -22.11 -14.13 -20.87
N CYS A 69 -21.70 -15.03 -19.95
CA CYS A 69 -20.50 -14.87 -19.16
C CYS A 69 -19.37 -15.77 -19.62
N LEU A 70 -18.19 -15.21 -19.86
CA LEU A 70 -16.97 -15.93 -20.17
C LEU A 70 -16.03 -15.96 -18.94
N PRO A 71 -15.34 -17.11 -18.72
CA PRO A 71 -15.38 -18.37 -19.46
C PRO A 71 -16.69 -19.13 -19.23
N ALA A 72 -17.12 -19.87 -20.26
CA ALA A 72 -18.26 -20.77 -20.11
C ALA A 72 -17.88 -21.97 -19.22
N GLY A 73 -18.73 -22.31 -18.27
CA GLY A 73 -18.54 -23.48 -17.37
C GLY A 73 -17.59 -23.25 -16.18
N SER A 74 -17.00 -22.07 -16.03
CA SER A 74 -16.21 -21.69 -14.85
C SER A 74 -16.59 -20.28 -14.39
N LEU A 75 -16.42 -19.99 -13.08
CA LEU A 75 -16.78 -18.68 -12.55
C LEU A 75 -15.82 -17.57 -12.98
N LEU A 76 -14.53 -17.88 -13.10
CA LEU A 76 -13.50 -16.92 -13.49
C LEU A 76 -12.54 -17.54 -14.51
N ASP A 77 -11.95 -16.67 -15.31
CA ASP A 77 -10.90 -17.03 -16.25
C ASP A 77 -9.54 -16.75 -15.59
N LYS A 78 -8.76 -17.81 -15.40
CA LYS A 78 -7.44 -17.78 -14.77
C LYS A 78 -6.40 -18.45 -15.67
N PRO A 79 -5.16 -17.96 -15.65
CA PRO A 79 -4.07 -18.64 -16.35
C PRO A 79 -3.81 -20.04 -15.75
N ILE A 80 -3.75 -21.04 -16.62
CA ILE A 80 -3.42 -22.40 -16.23
C ILE A 80 -2.10 -22.79 -16.91
N GLY A 81 -1.13 -23.28 -16.11
CA GLY A 81 0.11 -23.86 -16.61
C GLY A 81 1.39 -23.09 -16.27
N ASP A 82 2.52 -23.80 -16.44
CA ASP A 82 3.88 -23.33 -16.10
C ASP A 82 4.70 -23.14 -17.38
N LYS A 83 4.25 -22.24 -18.24
CA LYS A 83 4.94 -22.02 -19.51
C LYS A 83 6.16 -21.11 -19.34
N ILE A 84 7.31 -21.57 -19.79
CA ILE A 84 8.57 -20.82 -19.80
C ILE A 84 8.64 -19.96 -21.08
N PHE A 85 8.90 -18.66 -20.93
CA PHE A 85 9.04 -17.72 -22.04
C PHE A 85 10.49 -17.66 -22.54
N GLY A 86 10.67 -17.49 -23.85
CA GLY A 86 11.99 -17.24 -24.41
C GLY A 86 12.51 -15.84 -24.03
N ALA A 87 13.81 -15.70 -23.83
CA ALA A 87 14.46 -14.45 -23.42
C ALA A 87 14.15 -13.26 -24.37
N GLU A 88 14.04 -13.50 -25.67
CA GLU A 88 13.74 -12.47 -26.65
C GLU A 88 12.32 -11.92 -26.54
N ALA A 89 11.33 -12.81 -26.31
CA ALA A 89 9.95 -12.41 -26.06
C ALA A 89 9.85 -11.59 -24.75
N LEU A 90 10.56 -12.01 -23.71
CA LEU A 90 10.58 -11.33 -22.43
C LEU A 90 11.18 -9.92 -22.51
N ALA A 91 12.29 -9.76 -23.23
CA ALA A 91 12.91 -8.44 -23.46
C ALA A 91 11.95 -7.50 -24.22
N PHE A 92 11.25 -8.00 -25.23
CA PHE A 92 10.25 -7.24 -25.97
C PHE A 92 9.10 -6.77 -25.07
N PHE A 93 8.56 -7.66 -24.24
CA PHE A 93 7.44 -7.34 -23.35
C PHE A 93 7.83 -6.46 -22.16
N ALA A 94 9.08 -6.49 -21.73
CA ALA A 94 9.56 -5.66 -20.62
C ALA A 94 9.72 -4.18 -20.98
N ALA A 95 9.75 -3.86 -22.29
CA ALA A 95 10.06 -2.52 -22.76
C ALA A 95 8.87 -1.54 -22.75
N SER A 96 7.62 -2.03 -22.85
CA SER A 96 6.46 -1.14 -23.00
C SER A 96 5.13 -1.83 -22.64
N PRO A 97 4.15 -1.10 -22.07
CA PRO A 97 2.79 -1.60 -21.83
C PRO A 97 1.98 -1.79 -23.14
N LEU A 98 2.33 -1.12 -24.23
CA LEU A 98 1.60 -1.18 -25.51
C LEU A 98 1.44 -2.61 -26.07
N PRO A 99 2.46 -3.45 -26.09
CA PRO A 99 2.29 -4.83 -26.55
C PRO A 99 1.25 -5.60 -25.76
N TRP A 100 1.18 -5.37 -24.46
CA TRP A 100 0.26 -6.06 -23.56
C TRP A 100 -1.20 -5.73 -23.84
N SER A 101 -1.54 -4.47 -24.09
CA SER A 101 -2.91 -4.08 -24.44
C SER A 101 -3.36 -4.70 -25.77
N LYS A 102 -2.47 -4.81 -26.76
CA LYS A 102 -2.77 -5.46 -28.04
C LYS A 102 -2.96 -6.97 -27.90
N LEU A 103 -2.16 -7.62 -27.04
CA LEU A 103 -2.33 -9.04 -26.71
C LEU A 103 -3.70 -9.29 -26.09
N TRP A 104 -4.06 -8.53 -25.05
CA TRP A 104 -5.35 -8.64 -24.40
C TRP A 104 -6.51 -8.38 -25.35
N LEU A 105 -6.43 -7.35 -26.18
CA LEU A 105 -7.47 -7.05 -27.16
C LEU A 105 -7.64 -8.21 -28.15
N THR A 106 -6.55 -8.79 -28.64
CA THR A 106 -6.58 -9.94 -29.56
C THR A 106 -7.19 -11.17 -28.88
N ALA A 107 -6.75 -11.50 -27.66
CA ALA A 107 -7.25 -12.63 -26.90
C ALA A 107 -8.76 -12.51 -26.64
N ILE A 108 -9.22 -11.35 -26.17
CA ILE A 108 -10.63 -11.06 -25.90
C ILE A 108 -11.45 -11.15 -27.20
N ALA A 109 -10.95 -10.57 -28.29
CA ALA A 109 -11.65 -10.60 -29.56
C ALA A 109 -11.83 -12.04 -30.07
N VAL A 110 -10.75 -12.83 -30.07
CA VAL A 110 -10.80 -14.23 -30.53
C VAL A 110 -11.74 -15.05 -29.64
N ALA A 111 -11.61 -14.97 -28.30
CA ALA A 111 -12.45 -15.74 -27.39
C ALA A 111 -13.93 -15.37 -27.54
N THR A 112 -14.25 -14.08 -27.65
CA THR A 112 -15.61 -13.59 -27.83
C THR A 112 -16.24 -14.06 -29.13
N LEU A 113 -15.53 -13.91 -30.26
CA LEU A 113 -16.01 -14.34 -31.58
C LEU A 113 -16.16 -15.87 -31.68
N LYS A 114 -15.28 -16.63 -31.04
CA LYS A 114 -15.43 -18.09 -30.93
C LYS A 114 -16.69 -18.47 -30.14
N HIS A 115 -16.91 -17.80 -29.02
CA HIS A 115 -18.12 -18.06 -28.21
C HIS A 115 -19.41 -17.78 -29.02
N LEU A 116 -19.40 -16.76 -29.87
CA LEU A 116 -20.52 -16.43 -30.75
C LEU A 116 -20.61 -17.28 -32.04
N GLY A 117 -19.67 -18.19 -32.27
CA GLY A 117 -19.60 -18.94 -33.53
C GLY A 117 -19.28 -18.10 -34.78
N GLN A 118 -18.76 -16.87 -34.58
CA GLN A 118 -18.51 -15.90 -35.66
C GLN A 118 -17.07 -15.95 -36.22
N THR A 119 -16.41 -17.09 -36.11
CA THR A 119 -15.03 -17.30 -36.60
C THR A 119 -14.95 -17.87 -38.01
N GLY A 120 -16.07 -18.34 -38.57
CA GLY A 120 -16.12 -18.90 -39.90
C GLY A 120 -15.82 -17.85 -40.99
N GLY A 121 -14.86 -18.15 -41.89
CA GLY A 121 -14.51 -17.24 -43.01
C GLY A 121 -13.60 -16.08 -42.64
N LEU A 122 -13.07 -16.00 -41.42
CA LEU A 122 -12.08 -14.98 -41.01
C LEU A 122 -10.78 -15.11 -41.84
N ARG A 123 -10.44 -14.09 -42.63
CA ARG A 123 -9.17 -14.02 -43.39
C ARG A 123 -8.15 -13.26 -42.57
N VAL A 124 -7.41 -13.95 -41.71
CA VAL A 124 -6.34 -13.39 -40.85
C VAL A 124 -5.01 -14.10 -41.15
N GLY A 125 -3.90 -13.54 -40.66
CA GLY A 125 -2.58 -14.17 -40.81
C GLY A 125 -2.52 -15.59 -40.25
N SER A 126 -1.66 -16.43 -40.80
CA SER A 126 -1.61 -17.88 -40.53
C SER A 126 -1.52 -18.23 -39.02
N LYS A 127 -0.72 -17.51 -38.26
CA LYS A 127 -0.58 -17.72 -36.81
C LYS A 127 -1.87 -17.39 -36.04
N LEU A 128 -2.52 -16.26 -36.36
CA LEU A 128 -3.79 -15.89 -35.75
C LEU A 128 -4.91 -16.83 -36.25
N ALA A 129 -4.89 -17.29 -37.49
CA ALA A 129 -5.82 -18.29 -38.01
C ALA A 129 -5.71 -19.61 -37.24
N ALA A 130 -4.48 -20.06 -36.98
CA ALA A 130 -4.25 -21.25 -36.13
C ALA A 130 -4.81 -21.08 -34.71
N LEU A 131 -4.61 -19.92 -34.12
CA LEU A 131 -5.16 -19.60 -32.78
C LEU A 131 -6.70 -19.61 -32.80
N VAL A 132 -7.32 -19.03 -33.81
CA VAL A 132 -8.78 -19.01 -33.98
C VAL A 132 -9.32 -20.43 -34.22
N GLY A 133 -8.62 -21.24 -34.99
CA GLY A 133 -9.02 -22.63 -35.31
C GLY A 133 -8.78 -23.65 -34.20
N ASP A 134 -7.99 -23.33 -33.20
CA ASP A 134 -7.68 -24.25 -32.09
C ASP A 134 -8.91 -24.46 -31.18
N THR A 135 -9.54 -25.62 -31.27
CA THR A 135 -10.76 -25.96 -30.53
C THR A 135 -10.52 -26.22 -29.02
N HIS A 136 -9.28 -26.41 -28.61
CA HIS A 136 -8.92 -26.63 -27.21
C HIS A 136 -8.89 -25.33 -26.40
N LEU A 137 -8.60 -24.21 -27.05
CA LEU A 137 -8.58 -22.90 -26.40
C LEU A 137 -9.99 -22.33 -26.29
N ARG A 138 -10.50 -22.19 -25.08
CA ARG A 138 -11.89 -21.75 -24.82
C ARG A 138 -12.00 -20.44 -24.06
N SER A 139 -10.97 -20.08 -23.29
CA SER A 139 -10.99 -18.90 -22.43
C SER A 139 -10.18 -17.76 -23.05
N VAL A 140 -10.38 -16.53 -22.55
CA VAL A 140 -9.59 -15.36 -22.95
C VAL A 140 -8.13 -15.56 -22.55
N VAL A 141 -7.93 -16.09 -21.33
CA VAL A 141 -6.59 -16.28 -20.78
C VAL A 141 -5.81 -17.35 -21.55
N ASP A 142 -6.46 -18.44 -21.98
CA ASP A 142 -5.83 -19.45 -22.84
C ASP A 142 -5.29 -18.82 -24.13
N HIS A 143 -6.10 -17.98 -24.78
CA HIS A 143 -5.68 -17.27 -26.00
C HIS A 143 -4.55 -16.28 -25.70
N PHE A 144 -4.63 -15.55 -24.59
CA PHE A 144 -3.60 -14.61 -24.17
C PHE A 144 -2.25 -15.33 -23.95
N VAL A 145 -2.24 -16.42 -23.18
CA VAL A 145 -1.03 -17.21 -22.92
C VAL A 145 -0.44 -17.75 -24.22
N ARG A 146 -1.28 -18.16 -25.16
CA ARG A 146 -0.82 -18.65 -26.45
C ARG A 146 -0.21 -17.57 -27.34
N LEU A 147 -0.71 -16.34 -27.25
CA LEU A 147 -0.14 -15.18 -27.96
C LEU A 147 1.26 -14.81 -27.46
N LEU A 148 1.60 -15.12 -26.22
CA LEU A 148 2.94 -14.88 -25.68
C LEU A 148 4.04 -15.72 -26.36
N ASP A 149 3.66 -16.77 -27.14
CA ASP A 149 4.60 -17.56 -27.97
C ASP A 149 4.87 -16.95 -29.35
N PHE A 150 4.17 -15.90 -29.71
CA PHE A 150 4.33 -15.32 -31.04
C PHE A 150 5.62 -14.50 -31.07
N SER A 151 6.29 -14.57 -32.23
CA SER A 151 7.40 -13.65 -32.50
C SER A 151 6.91 -12.18 -32.49
N PRO A 152 7.76 -11.20 -32.27
CA PRO A 152 7.39 -9.79 -32.36
C PRO A 152 6.72 -9.41 -33.67
N SER A 153 7.17 -9.99 -34.79
CA SER A 153 6.58 -9.77 -36.13
C SER A 153 5.19 -10.39 -36.27
N ASP A 154 4.97 -11.58 -35.69
CA ASP A 154 3.65 -12.23 -35.69
C ASP A 154 2.68 -11.49 -34.80
N LEU A 155 3.15 -10.96 -33.65
CA LEU A 155 2.35 -10.12 -32.74
C LEU A 155 1.89 -8.85 -33.44
N GLN A 156 2.80 -8.16 -34.15
CA GLN A 156 2.45 -6.93 -34.86
C GLN A 156 1.44 -7.19 -35.98
N ARG A 157 1.61 -8.29 -36.69
CA ARG A 157 0.67 -8.73 -37.74
C ARG A 157 -0.69 -9.08 -37.14
N SER A 158 -0.70 -9.83 -36.02
CA SER A 158 -1.92 -10.19 -35.31
C SER A 158 -2.65 -8.97 -34.77
N ALA A 159 -1.92 -7.96 -34.24
CA ALA A 159 -2.50 -6.70 -33.81
C ALA A 159 -3.16 -5.93 -34.97
N THR A 160 -2.51 -5.89 -36.15
CA THR A 160 -3.07 -5.27 -37.35
C THR A 160 -4.34 -5.98 -37.81
N ASP A 161 -4.35 -7.31 -37.82
CA ASP A 161 -5.55 -8.10 -38.15
C ASP A 161 -6.65 -7.89 -37.12
N THR A 162 -6.30 -7.78 -35.84
CA THR A 162 -7.27 -7.49 -34.75
C THR A 162 -7.93 -6.15 -34.99
N ASP A 163 -7.16 -5.07 -35.16
CA ASP A 163 -7.71 -3.73 -35.37
C ASP A 163 -8.54 -3.64 -36.66
N GLY A 164 -8.08 -4.25 -37.75
CA GLY A 164 -8.71 -4.16 -39.05
C GLY A 164 -9.86 -5.14 -39.33
N ARG A 165 -9.90 -6.28 -38.64
CA ARG A 165 -10.85 -7.36 -38.93
C ARG A 165 -11.67 -7.85 -37.75
N LEU A 166 -11.05 -8.00 -36.54
CA LEU A 166 -11.78 -8.51 -35.37
C LEU A 166 -12.56 -7.39 -34.66
N VAL A 167 -11.98 -6.23 -34.50
CA VAL A 167 -12.65 -5.08 -33.85
C VAL A 167 -13.92 -4.65 -34.58
N PRO A 168 -14.00 -4.61 -35.91
CA PRO A 168 -15.28 -4.35 -36.60
C PRO A 168 -16.36 -5.38 -36.26
N LEU A 169 -16.02 -6.67 -36.12
CA LEU A 169 -16.96 -7.70 -35.67
C LEU A 169 -17.38 -7.53 -34.23
N LEU A 170 -16.46 -7.16 -33.37
CA LEU A 170 -16.81 -6.83 -31.97
C LEU A 170 -17.83 -5.67 -31.89
N ARG A 171 -17.71 -4.67 -32.77
CA ARG A 171 -18.64 -3.55 -32.85
C ARG A 171 -20.07 -3.96 -33.25
N SER A 172 -20.21 -5.04 -34.01
CA SER A 172 -21.53 -5.53 -34.48
C SER A 172 -22.27 -6.38 -33.42
N ILE A 173 -21.66 -6.73 -32.32
CA ILE A 173 -22.29 -7.53 -31.27
C ILE A 173 -23.39 -6.73 -30.59
N THR A 174 -24.59 -7.31 -30.54
CA THR A 174 -25.79 -6.69 -29.93
C THR A 174 -26.24 -7.37 -28.63
N SER A 175 -25.70 -8.56 -28.35
CA SER A 175 -26.00 -9.31 -27.13
C SER A 175 -25.00 -8.97 -26.00
N PRO A 176 -25.44 -8.81 -24.75
CA PRO A 176 -24.55 -8.52 -23.64
C PRO A 176 -23.63 -9.70 -23.35
N ILE A 177 -22.33 -9.43 -23.30
CA ILE A 177 -21.27 -10.40 -22.96
C ILE A 177 -20.42 -9.80 -21.88
N ALA A 178 -20.20 -10.57 -20.83
CA ALA A 178 -19.34 -10.22 -19.71
C ALA A 178 -18.19 -11.22 -19.56
N ILE A 179 -16.98 -10.71 -19.44
CA ILE A 179 -15.75 -11.50 -19.33
C ILE A 179 -15.16 -11.24 -17.94
N PHE A 180 -14.80 -12.31 -17.20
CA PHE A 180 -14.30 -12.22 -15.84
C PHE A 180 -12.90 -12.79 -15.76
N ILE A 181 -11.87 -11.93 -15.54
CA ILE A 181 -10.45 -12.29 -15.56
C ILE A 181 -9.83 -12.06 -14.18
N ASP A 182 -9.16 -13.09 -13.67
CA ASP A 182 -8.45 -13.07 -12.38
C ASP A 182 -7.08 -13.77 -12.47
N GLY A 183 -6.23 -13.61 -11.45
CA GLY A 183 -5.00 -14.39 -11.28
C GLY A 183 -3.87 -14.09 -12.28
N VAL A 184 -3.96 -12.99 -13.03
CA VAL A 184 -2.90 -12.60 -13.99
C VAL A 184 -1.57 -12.33 -13.28
N ASP A 185 -1.62 -11.79 -12.08
CA ASP A 185 -0.46 -11.56 -11.23
C ASP A 185 0.21 -12.86 -10.78
N GLU A 186 -0.56 -13.87 -10.41
CA GLU A 186 -0.06 -15.16 -9.94
C GLU A 186 0.65 -15.94 -11.04
N TYR A 187 0.15 -15.85 -12.26
CA TYR A 187 0.77 -16.50 -13.42
C TYR A 187 2.19 -16.00 -13.67
N PHE A 188 2.40 -14.67 -13.63
CA PHE A 188 3.72 -14.09 -13.83
C PHE A 188 4.63 -14.25 -12.60
N ASN A 189 4.09 -14.23 -11.39
CA ASN A 189 4.87 -14.49 -10.18
C ASN A 189 5.51 -15.87 -10.18
N LYS A 190 4.81 -16.93 -10.58
CA LYS A 190 5.37 -18.28 -10.70
C LYS A 190 6.61 -18.33 -11.60
N HIS A 191 6.67 -17.49 -12.62
CA HIS A 191 7.83 -17.41 -13.52
C HIS A 191 8.97 -16.52 -12.98
N ILE A 192 8.66 -15.61 -12.05
CA ILE A 192 9.64 -14.82 -11.32
C ILE A 192 10.23 -15.65 -10.15
N GLU A 193 9.38 -16.43 -9.48
CA GLU A 193 9.68 -17.24 -8.28
C GLU A 193 10.22 -18.64 -8.60
N GLY A 194 10.20 -19.07 -9.87
CA GLY A 194 10.57 -20.43 -10.28
C GLY A 194 11.90 -20.87 -9.67
N PRO A 195 12.08 -22.16 -9.35
CA PRO A 195 13.23 -22.65 -8.63
C PRO A 195 14.50 -22.19 -9.33
N ARG A 196 15.52 -21.81 -8.58
CA ARG A 196 16.92 -21.51 -9.00
C ARG A 196 17.51 -22.71 -9.78
N ALA A 197 16.80 -23.14 -10.84
CA ALA A 197 17.14 -24.25 -11.68
C ALA A 197 18.10 -23.75 -12.75
N SER A 198 19.34 -23.97 -12.50
CA SER A 198 20.51 -23.87 -13.40
C SER A 198 21.00 -22.45 -13.74
N PRO A 199 22.29 -22.20 -13.54
CA PRO A 199 22.95 -20.92 -13.87
C PRO A 199 22.97 -20.59 -15.38
N SER A 200 22.34 -21.40 -16.23
CA SER A 200 22.34 -21.25 -17.69
C SER A 200 21.12 -20.51 -18.25
N VAL A 201 20.11 -20.17 -17.43
CA VAL A 201 18.98 -19.34 -17.87
C VAL A 201 19.12 -17.95 -17.22
N THR A 202 19.89 -17.10 -17.89
CA THR A 202 20.05 -15.67 -17.61
C THR A 202 18.78 -14.89 -17.95
N GLY A 203 17.65 -15.21 -17.38
CA GLY A 203 16.39 -14.57 -17.68
C GLY A 203 15.49 -14.43 -16.47
N GLN A 204 15.93 -13.68 -15.43
CA GLN A 204 14.98 -13.18 -14.44
C GLN A 204 13.99 -12.25 -15.14
N LEU A 205 12.70 -12.59 -15.05
CA LEU A 205 11.64 -11.75 -15.56
C LEU A 205 11.73 -10.36 -14.92
N SER A 206 11.85 -9.33 -15.75
CA SER A 206 11.78 -7.96 -15.26
C SER A 206 10.47 -7.76 -14.49
N PRO A 207 10.47 -7.16 -13.29
CA PRO A 207 9.25 -6.79 -12.59
C PRO A 207 8.28 -5.98 -13.46
N ASN A 208 8.79 -5.30 -14.48
CA ASN A 208 7.98 -4.54 -15.44
C ASN A 208 6.98 -5.43 -16.19
N ILE A 209 7.30 -6.69 -16.50
CA ILE A 209 6.39 -7.60 -17.17
C ILE A 209 5.14 -7.83 -16.33
N TRP A 210 5.32 -8.07 -15.05
CA TRP A 210 4.24 -8.26 -14.11
C TRP A 210 3.32 -7.02 -14.03
N TYR A 211 3.90 -5.81 -14.00
CA TYR A 211 3.13 -4.57 -14.04
C TYR A 211 2.40 -4.40 -15.36
N PHE A 212 3.09 -4.50 -16.47
CA PHE A 212 2.54 -4.20 -17.79
C PHE A 212 1.46 -5.18 -18.25
N ALA A 213 1.54 -6.45 -17.86
CA ALA A 213 0.50 -7.42 -18.15
C ALA A 213 -0.85 -6.99 -17.52
N GLN A 214 -0.84 -6.57 -16.25
CA GLN A 214 -2.02 -6.10 -15.57
C GLN A 214 -2.50 -4.73 -16.09
N LEU A 215 -1.57 -3.81 -16.37
CA LEU A 215 -1.89 -2.50 -16.92
C LEU A 215 -2.49 -2.59 -18.31
N GLY A 216 -1.96 -3.47 -19.16
CA GLY A 216 -2.52 -3.75 -20.49
C GLY A 216 -3.97 -4.25 -20.44
N LEU A 217 -4.29 -5.07 -19.42
CA LEU A 217 -5.67 -5.53 -19.18
C LEU A 217 -6.59 -4.37 -18.76
N VAL A 218 -6.15 -3.48 -17.86
CA VAL A 218 -6.90 -2.28 -17.47
C VAL A 218 -7.19 -1.39 -18.69
N GLU A 219 -6.17 -1.14 -19.51
CA GLU A 219 -6.28 -0.32 -20.71
C GLU A 219 -7.31 -0.90 -21.67
N VAL A 220 -7.24 -2.19 -21.95
CA VAL A 220 -8.17 -2.84 -22.89
C VAL A 220 -9.59 -2.91 -22.36
N ALA A 221 -9.77 -3.21 -21.07
CA ALA A 221 -11.09 -3.18 -20.46
C ALA A 221 -11.76 -1.80 -20.59
N TYR A 222 -10.97 -0.73 -20.48
CA TYR A 222 -11.44 0.64 -20.70
C TYR A 222 -11.72 0.93 -22.19
N GLN A 223 -10.86 0.47 -23.12
CA GLN A 223 -11.02 0.66 -24.56
C GLN A 223 -12.27 -0.06 -25.10
N LEU A 224 -12.55 -1.28 -24.62
CA LEU A 224 -13.67 -2.10 -25.06
C LEU A 224 -15.02 -1.41 -24.84
N ARG A 225 -15.19 -0.62 -23.78
CA ARG A 225 -16.40 0.21 -23.58
C ARG A 225 -16.66 1.18 -24.73
N ARG A 226 -15.59 1.70 -25.36
CA ARG A 226 -15.71 2.62 -26.52
C ARG A 226 -15.93 1.87 -27.82
N ILE A 227 -15.47 0.63 -27.89
CA ILE A 227 -15.68 -0.23 -29.05
C ILE A 227 -17.11 -0.73 -29.09
N ASN A 228 -17.62 -1.30 -27.98
CA ASN A 228 -18.98 -1.80 -27.87
C ASN A 228 -19.43 -1.84 -26.39
N HIS A 229 -20.56 -1.17 -26.10
CA HIS A 229 -21.14 -1.11 -24.75
C HIS A 229 -21.74 -2.44 -24.28
N HIS A 230 -22.03 -3.39 -25.18
CA HIS A 230 -22.48 -4.74 -24.84
C HIS A 230 -21.33 -5.65 -24.33
N LEU A 231 -20.07 -5.28 -24.58
CA LEU A 231 -18.92 -6.02 -24.14
C LEU A 231 -18.37 -5.42 -22.84
N LYS A 232 -18.30 -6.24 -21.78
CA LYS A 232 -17.74 -5.83 -20.49
C LYS A 232 -16.62 -6.79 -20.10
N VAL A 233 -15.54 -6.22 -19.57
CA VAL A 233 -14.45 -6.99 -18.97
C VAL A 233 -14.37 -6.59 -17.51
N PHE A 234 -14.60 -7.53 -16.62
CA PHE A 234 -14.39 -7.38 -15.17
C PHE A 234 -13.09 -8.06 -14.80
N ALA A 235 -12.17 -7.33 -14.18
CA ALA A 235 -10.85 -7.85 -13.89
C ALA A 235 -10.37 -7.49 -12.48
N ALA A 236 -9.64 -8.43 -11.85
CA ALA A 236 -8.89 -8.18 -10.63
C ALA A 236 -7.47 -7.73 -10.97
N VAL A 237 -7.03 -6.66 -10.32
CA VAL A 237 -5.70 -6.08 -10.50
C VAL A 237 -5.06 -5.84 -9.12
N ARG A 238 -3.77 -6.07 -9.03
CA ARG A 238 -3.00 -5.75 -7.84
C ARG A 238 -2.90 -4.25 -7.62
N LYS A 239 -3.04 -3.83 -6.37
CA LYS A 239 -2.91 -2.42 -5.99
C LYS A 239 -1.53 -1.86 -6.35
N GLU A 240 -0.49 -2.68 -6.18
CA GLU A 240 0.89 -2.36 -6.52
C GLU A 240 1.06 -2.04 -8.01
N ALA A 241 0.46 -2.88 -8.88
CA ALA A 241 0.49 -2.65 -10.33
C ALA A 241 -0.32 -1.40 -10.72
N TYR A 242 -1.50 -1.24 -10.13
CA TYR A 242 -2.36 -0.09 -10.42
C TYR A 242 -1.74 1.23 -9.94
N SER A 243 -1.06 1.24 -8.80
CA SER A 243 -0.35 2.42 -8.30
C SER A 243 0.80 2.82 -9.23
N HIS A 244 1.49 1.85 -9.85
CA HIS A 244 2.50 2.12 -10.86
C HIS A 244 1.92 2.86 -12.07
N LEU A 245 0.70 2.52 -12.50
CA LEU A 245 -0.03 3.22 -13.57
C LEU A 245 -0.20 4.71 -13.26
N ALA A 246 -0.54 5.05 -12.01
CA ALA A 246 -0.80 6.42 -11.61
C ALA A 246 0.43 7.34 -11.77
N HIS A 247 1.64 6.77 -11.78
CA HIS A 247 2.90 7.49 -11.96
C HIS A 247 3.42 7.47 -13.40
N THR A 248 2.91 6.59 -14.25
CA THR A 248 3.46 6.37 -15.60
C THR A 248 2.56 6.87 -16.73
N THR A 249 1.28 7.16 -16.48
CA THR A 249 0.30 7.43 -17.54
C THR A 249 -0.55 8.68 -17.25
N VAL A 250 -0.67 9.56 -18.26
CA VAL A 250 -1.60 10.71 -18.25
C VAL A 250 -3.07 10.25 -18.12
N MET A 251 -3.38 9.02 -18.55
CA MET A 251 -4.72 8.42 -18.51
C MET A 251 -5.15 7.89 -17.14
N ALA A 252 -4.27 7.95 -16.13
CA ALA A 252 -4.53 7.38 -14.80
C ALA A 252 -5.83 7.88 -14.15
N GLN A 253 -6.18 9.16 -14.33
CA GLN A 253 -7.43 9.72 -13.79
C GLN A 253 -8.68 9.10 -14.44
N GLN A 254 -8.63 8.79 -15.74
CA GLN A 254 -9.75 8.17 -16.45
C GLN A 254 -9.98 6.73 -15.97
N TYR A 255 -8.91 6.00 -15.71
CA TYR A 255 -8.99 4.62 -15.20
C TYR A 255 -9.49 4.56 -13.75
N ARG A 256 -9.17 5.57 -12.92
CA ARG A 256 -9.70 5.69 -11.54
C ARG A 256 -11.23 5.69 -11.50
N GLY A 257 -11.85 6.36 -12.46
CA GLY A 257 -13.31 6.37 -12.57
C GLY A 257 -13.93 4.98 -12.77
N SER A 258 -13.19 4.01 -13.29
CA SER A 258 -13.66 2.66 -13.61
C SER A 258 -13.20 1.60 -12.59
N ALA A 259 -12.42 1.98 -11.62
CA ALA A 259 -11.85 1.10 -10.62
C ALA A 259 -12.54 1.23 -9.26
N VAL A 260 -12.50 0.16 -8.50
CA VAL A 260 -12.88 0.10 -7.09
C VAL A 260 -11.70 -0.43 -6.30
N ASP A 261 -11.23 0.37 -5.35
CA ASP A 261 -10.15 0.01 -4.43
C ASP A 261 -10.76 -0.61 -3.16
N ILE A 262 -10.40 -1.87 -2.88
CA ILE A 262 -10.90 -2.56 -1.71
C ILE A 262 -10.03 -2.19 -0.52
N VAL A 263 -10.65 -1.60 0.49
CA VAL A 263 -10.01 -1.28 1.77
C VAL A 263 -10.92 -1.74 2.90
N TYR A 264 -10.32 -2.38 3.91
CA TYR A 264 -11.04 -2.80 5.11
C TYR A 264 -10.55 -2.02 6.31
N SER A 265 -11.49 -1.52 7.12
CA SER A 265 -11.19 -1.01 8.45
C SER A 265 -11.04 -2.16 9.45
N PRO A 266 -10.47 -1.94 10.65
CA PRO A 266 -10.49 -2.94 11.73
C PRO A 266 -11.89 -3.44 12.07
N GLU A 267 -12.87 -2.55 12.03
CA GLU A 267 -14.29 -2.87 12.26
C GLU A 267 -14.82 -3.79 11.14
N SER A 268 -14.48 -3.50 9.89
CA SER A 268 -14.81 -4.36 8.74
C SER A 268 -14.22 -5.76 8.90
N LEU A 269 -12.97 -5.85 9.32
CA LEU A 269 -12.30 -7.14 9.58
C LEU A 269 -12.96 -7.90 10.73
N ARG A 270 -13.36 -7.17 11.78
CA ARG A 270 -14.11 -7.76 12.90
C ARG A 270 -15.45 -8.34 12.44
N GLU A 271 -16.20 -7.63 11.60
CA GLU A 271 -17.46 -8.13 11.04
C GLU A 271 -17.25 -9.33 10.10
N ILE A 272 -16.20 -9.34 9.29
CA ILE A 272 -15.83 -10.52 8.48
C ILE A 272 -15.57 -11.73 9.38
N PHE A 273 -14.83 -11.56 10.45
CA PHE A 273 -14.54 -12.62 11.41
C PHE A 273 -15.84 -13.10 12.11
N LEU A 274 -16.70 -12.18 12.55
CA LEU A 274 -18.00 -12.47 13.16
C LEU A 274 -18.92 -13.21 12.19
N ASN A 275 -18.95 -12.87 10.92
CA ASN A 275 -19.76 -13.57 9.92
C ASN A 275 -19.32 -15.04 9.79
N ASN A 276 -18.01 -15.30 9.83
CA ASN A 276 -17.52 -16.69 9.81
C ASN A 276 -17.86 -17.47 11.09
N ILE A 277 -17.81 -16.83 12.26
CA ILE A 277 -18.28 -17.44 13.50
C ILE A 277 -19.77 -17.82 13.39
N ARG A 278 -20.61 -16.99 12.81
CA ARG A 278 -22.04 -17.25 12.62
C ARG A 278 -22.33 -18.46 11.71
N LEU A 279 -21.38 -18.81 10.83
CA LEU A 279 -21.45 -20.00 9.99
C LEU A 279 -21.04 -21.28 10.70
N GLU A 280 -20.37 -21.18 11.86
CA GLU A 280 -19.96 -22.33 12.62
C GLU A 280 -21.16 -23.02 13.28
N LYS A 281 -21.06 -24.34 13.38
CA LYS A 281 -22.08 -25.14 14.06
C LYS A 281 -22.01 -24.93 15.57
N GLY A 282 -23.17 -25.04 16.24
CA GLY A 282 -23.27 -24.80 17.68
C GLY A 282 -22.41 -25.74 18.54
N ASP A 283 -22.14 -26.97 18.06
CA ASP A 283 -21.28 -27.97 18.72
C ASP A 283 -19.78 -27.57 18.68
N ARG A 284 -19.42 -26.61 17.83
CA ARG A 284 -18.07 -26.05 17.73
C ARG A 284 -17.87 -24.80 18.56
N MET A 285 -18.89 -24.32 19.28
CA MET A 285 -18.77 -23.20 20.18
C MET A 285 -18.30 -23.65 21.57
N VAL A 286 -17.44 -22.84 22.22
CA VAL A 286 -16.98 -23.10 23.59
C VAL A 286 -18.15 -22.98 24.58
N ARG A 287 -18.99 -21.97 24.39
CA ARG A 287 -20.20 -21.71 25.17
C ARG A 287 -21.30 -21.15 24.29
N ALA A 288 -22.51 -21.59 24.52
CA ALA A 288 -23.69 -21.17 23.76
C ALA A 288 -24.68 -20.37 24.63
N GLU A 289 -24.20 -19.52 25.54
CA GLU A 289 -25.08 -18.74 26.41
C GLU A 289 -25.63 -17.51 25.66
N ARG A 290 -26.94 -17.24 25.80
CA ARG A 290 -27.63 -16.14 25.08
C ARG A 290 -27.07 -14.73 25.35
N ARG A 291 -26.26 -14.53 26.39
CA ARG A 291 -25.70 -13.23 26.77
C ARG A 291 -24.27 -13.03 26.31
N MET A 292 -23.63 -14.02 25.69
CA MET A 292 -22.24 -13.93 25.23
C MET A 292 -22.15 -13.34 23.84
N GLY A 293 -21.14 -12.50 23.61
CA GLY A 293 -20.81 -12.07 22.27
C GLY A 293 -20.26 -13.23 21.43
N PRO A 294 -20.40 -13.19 20.10
CA PRO A 294 -19.96 -14.32 19.23
C PRO A 294 -18.48 -14.69 19.38
N ILE A 295 -17.59 -13.70 19.55
CA ILE A 295 -16.15 -13.93 19.76
C ILE A 295 -15.92 -14.69 21.07
N GLU A 296 -16.60 -14.29 22.14
CA GLU A 296 -16.51 -14.95 23.44
C GLU A 296 -17.06 -16.36 23.37
N ALA A 297 -18.19 -16.57 22.69
CA ALA A 297 -18.77 -17.88 22.47
C ALA A 297 -17.82 -18.81 21.66
N PHE A 298 -17.10 -18.27 20.70
CA PHE A 298 -16.14 -19.02 19.87
C PHE A 298 -14.82 -19.28 20.59
N LEU A 299 -14.21 -18.27 21.21
CA LEU A 299 -12.89 -18.34 21.87
C LEU A 299 -12.94 -18.75 23.35
N GLY A 300 -14.12 -18.73 23.99
CA GLY A 300 -14.28 -18.91 25.43
C GLY A 300 -13.79 -17.73 26.29
N ARG A 301 -13.44 -16.59 25.66
CA ARG A 301 -12.89 -15.41 26.32
C ARG A 301 -13.04 -14.14 25.51
N THR A 302 -13.06 -13.00 26.18
CA THR A 302 -13.06 -11.66 25.57
C THR A 302 -11.67 -11.03 25.55
N THR A 303 -10.76 -11.49 26.41
CA THR A 303 -9.42 -10.91 26.56
C THR A 303 -8.36 -12.00 26.62
N VAL A 304 -7.15 -11.65 26.20
CA VAL A 304 -5.92 -12.46 26.28
C VAL A 304 -4.88 -11.66 27.06
N VAL A 305 -4.07 -12.34 27.90
CA VAL A 305 -2.99 -11.70 28.64
C VAL A 305 -1.78 -11.58 27.71
N HIS A 306 -1.31 -10.35 27.49
CA HIS A 306 -0.10 -10.10 26.71
C HIS A 306 1.13 -10.76 27.39
N THR A 307 1.89 -11.52 26.63
CA THR A 307 2.97 -12.35 27.19
C THR A 307 4.04 -11.53 27.91
N TYR A 308 4.39 -10.37 27.37
CA TYR A 308 5.48 -9.53 27.90
C TYR A 308 5.00 -8.45 28.86
N THR A 309 3.98 -7.66 28.52
CA THR A 309 3.47 -6.56 29.35
C THR A 309 2.59 -7.04 30.49
N ARG A 310 2.12 -8.28 30.44
CA ARG A 310 1.14 -8.86 31.39
C ARG A 310 -0.21 -8.12 31.45
N GLU A 311 -0.43 -7.17 30.56
CA GLU A 311 -1.71 -6.49 30.40
C GLU A 311 -2.73 -7.36 29.70
N ARG A 312 -4.01 -7.11 29.95
CA ARG A 312 -5.11 -7.74 29.22
C ARG A 312 -5.44 -6.93 27.96
N GLU A 313 -5.49 -7.57 26.84
CA GLU A 313 -5.91 -7.00 25.56
C GLU A 313 -7.16 -7.69 25.01
N ASP A 314 -7.94 -7.01 24.18
CA ASP A 314 -9.09 -7.60 23.48
C ASP A 314 -8.64 -8.83 22.67
N ALA A 315 -9.41 -9.92 22.74
CA ALA A 315 -9.05 -11.16 22.11
C ALA A 315 -8.98 -11.03 20.57
N PHE A 316 -9.84 -10.23 19.95
CA PHE A 316 -9.79 -10.00 18.50
C PHE A 316 -8.60 -9.12 18.11
N GLU A 317 -8.26 -8.09 18.87
CA GLU A 317 -7.05 -7.30 18.66
C GLU A 317 -5.80 -8.18 18.76
N TYR A 318 -5.78 -9.11 19.71
CA TYR A 318 -4.71 -10.11 19.82
C TYR A 318 -4.56 -10.93 18.53
N LEU A 319 -5.66 -11.43 17.95
CA LEU A 319 -5.61 -12.14 16.67
C LEU A 319 -5.09 -11.25 15.54
N CYS A 320 -5.62 -10.03 15.43
CA CYS A 320 -5.27 -9.08 14.37
C CYS A 320 -3.78 -8.73 14.34
N ARG A 321 -3.13 -8.61 15.50
CA ARG A 321 -1.71 -8.24 15.54
C ARG A 321 -0.76 -9.27 14.93
N HIS A 322 -1.24 -10.52 14.76
CA HIS A 322 -0.49 -11.60 14.10
C HIS A 322 -0.76 -11.65 12.58
N THR A 323 -1.49 -10.69 12.07
CA THR A 323 -1.88 -10.57 10.66
C THR A 323 -1.42 -9.23 10.09
N LEU A 324 -1.38 -9.11 8.75
CA LEU A 324 -1.24 -7.81 8.08
C LEU A 324 -2.61 -7.18 7.77
N LEU A 325 -3.63 -7.47 8.56
CA LEU A 325 -5.01 -6.99 8.39
C LEU A 325 -5.60 -7.31 7.00
N ARG A 326 -5.33 -8.49 6.50
CA ARG A 326 -5.99 -9.04 5.32
C ARG A 326 -7.12 -9.96 5.75
N PRO A 327 -8.28 -9.95 5.08
CA PRO A 327 -9.33 -10.95 5.35
C PRO A 327 -8.83 -12.40 5.30
N ARG A 328 -7.97 -12.74 4.32
CA ARG A 328 -7.38 -14.08 4.19
C ARG A 328 -6.61 -14.48 5.46
N ASP A 329 -5.82 -13.60 6.03
CA ASP A 329 -5.04 -13.89 7.22
C ASP A 329 -5.94 -14.24 8.40
N LEU A 330 -7.05 -13.50 8.56
CA LEU A 330 -8.05 -13.79 9.59
C LEU A 330 -8.77 -15.11 9.33
N MET A 331 -8.99 -15.49 8.05
CA MET A 331 -9.54 -16.79 7.70
C MET A 331 -8.57 -17.91 8.10
N THR A 332 -7.29 -17.78 7.81
CA THR A 332 -6.24 -18.74 8.22
C THR A 332 -6.21 -18.89 9.74
N VAL A 333 -6.18 -17.78 10.49
CA VAL A 333 -6.25 -17.82 11.96
C VAL A 333 -7.54 -18.50 12.44
N GLY A 334 -8.67 -18.16 11.85
CA GLY A 334 -9.98 -18.74 12.18
C GLY A 334 -10.06 -20.25 11.89
N GLU A 335 -9.50 -20.70 10.76
CA GLU A 335 -9.43 -22.11 10.39
C GLU A 335 -8.61 -22.92 11.41
N HIS A 336 -7.43 -22.44 11.76
CA HIS A 336 -6.58 -23.07 12.78
C HIS A 336 -7.29 -23.14 14.14
N LEU A 337 -7.98 -22.07 14.54
CA LEU A 337 -8.74 -22.04 15.78
C LEU A 337 -9.97 -22.97 15.74
N ALA A 338 -10.66 -23.05 14.60
CA ALA A 338 -11.81 -23.93 14.42
C ALA A 338 -11.42 -25.41 14.38
N ALA A 339 -10.16 -25.73 14.05
CA ALA A 339 -9.64 -27.10 14.11
C ALA A 339 -9.46 -27.62 15.54
N LEU A 340 -9.31 -26.71 16.52
CA LEU A 340 -9.26 -27.10 17.93
C LEU A 340 -10.63 -27.51 18.45
N ARG A 341 -10.64 -28.45 19.39
CA ARG A 341 -11.84 -28.72 20.18
C ARG A 341 -12.20 -27.49 21.04
N PRO A 342 -13.49 -27.24 21.32
CA PRO A 342 -13.91 -26.07 22.10
C PRO A 342 -13.15 -25.92 23.43
N GLU A 343 -12.95 -27.03 24.18
CA GLU A 343 -12.27 -27.04 25.46
C GLU A 343 -10.79 -26.67 25.35
N GLU A 344 -10.13 -27.07 24.27
CA GLU A 344 -8.74 -26.70 23.98
C GLU A 344 -8.62 -25.22 23.60
N ARG A 345 -9.54 -24.74 22.76
CA ARG A 345 -9.58 -23.32 22.34
C ARG A 345 -9.84 -22.36 23.50
N ALA A 346 -10.60 -22.81 24.52
CA ALA A 346 -10.82 -22.04 25.73
C ALA A 346 -9.54 -21.90 26.58
N GLN A 347 -8.52 -22.72 26.39
CA GLN A 347 -7.25 -22.64 27.13
C GLN A 347 -6.34 -21.59 26.48
N GLU A 348 -5.95 -20.55 27.23
CA GLU A 348 -5.21 -19.43 26.71
C GLU A 348 -3.87 -19.81 26.04
N HIS A 349 -3.14 -20.74 26.66
CA HIS A 349 -1.86 -21.19 26.10
C HIS A 349 -2.05 -21.91 24.77
N ARG A 350 -3.09 -22.74 24.61
CA ARG A 350 -3.40 -23.43 23.37
C ARG A 350 -3.87 -22.47 22.26
N LEU A 351 -4.69 -21.48 22.64
CA LEU A 351 -5.08 -20.42 21.73
C LEU A 351 -3.85 -19.66 21.19
N LYS A 352 -2.93 -19.27 22.07
CA LYS A 352 -1.70 -18.58 21.68
C LYS A 352 -0.81 -19.42 20.78
N GLU A 353 -0.62 -20.70 21.12
CA GLU A 353 0.16 -21.62 20.33
C GLU A 353 -0.37 -21.75 18.89
N VAL A 354 -1.69 -21.91 18.75
CA VAL A 354 -2.33 -22.07 17.45
C VAL A 354 -2.33 -20.77 16.65
N VAL A 355 -2.52 -19.62 17.30
CA VAL A 355 -2.39 -18.32 16.65
C VAL A 355 -0.95 -18.10 16.13
N ASN A 356 0.07 -18.51 16.88
CA ASN A 356 1.46 -18.42 16.43
C ASN A 356 1.74 -19.39 15.25
N GLN A 357 1.12 -20.57 15.23
CA GLN A 357 1.23 -21.49 14.07
C GLN A 357 0.61 -20.86 12.81
N ALA A 358 -0.60 -20.29 12.92
CA ALA A 358 -1.23 -19.57 11.83
C ALA A 358 -0.41 -18.35 11.38
N ALA A 359 0.13 -17.58 12.33
CA ALA A 359 1.00 -16.44 12.03
C ALA A 359 2.27 -16.84 11.28
N THR A 360 2.84 -18.00 11.61
CA THR A 360 4.00 -18.56 10.90
C THR A 360 3.67 -18.86 9.44
N GLU A 361 2.52 -19.50 9.18
CA GLU A 361 2.05 -19.79 7.83
C GLU A 361 1.83 -18.50 7.02
N ILE A 362 1.11 -17.55 7.61
CA ILE A 362 0.89 -16.21 7.05
C ILE A 362 2.22 -15.51 6.74
N ALA A 363 3.19 -15.57 7.65
CA ALA A 363 4.51 -14.96 7.46
C ALA A 363 5.27 -15.56 6.27
N TYR A 364 5.24 -16.87 6.09
CA TYR A 364 5.86 -17.53 4.93
C TYR A 364 5.21 -17.11 3.61
N GLU A 365 3.89 -16.94 3.55
CA GLU A 365 3.24 -16.39 2.37
C GLU A 365 3.74 -14.98 2.02
N TYR A 366 3.92 -14.13 3.03
CA TYR A 366 4.43 -12.77 2.81
C TYR A 366 5.88 -12.74 2.38
N LEU A 367 6.71 -13.59 2.96
CA LEU A 367 8.10 -13.71 2.57
C LEU A 367 8.23 -14.19 1.12
N ALA A 368 7.39 -15.15 0.71
CA ALA A 368 7.30 -15.59 -0.67
C ALA A 368 6.85 -14.44 -1.61
N GLU A 369 5.91 -13.60 -1.19
CA GLU A 369 5.47 -12.45 -1.98
C GLU A 369 6.57 -11.42 -2.23
N ILE A 370 7.49 -11.21 -1.28
CA ILE A 370 8.59 -10.24 -1.42
C ILE A 370 9.85 -10.83 -2.01
N ALA A 371 10.01 -12.15 -2.00
CA ALA A 371 11.21 -12.83 -2.50
C ALA A 371 11.66 -12.37 -3.90
N PRO A 372 10.74 -12.22 -4.89
CA PRO A 372 11.11 -11.74 -6.22
C PRO A 372 11.71 -10.33 -6.25
N TYR A 373 11.41 -9.52 -5.24
CA TYR A 373 11.90 -8.14 -5.14
C TYR A 373 13.20 -8.01 -4.37
N LEU A 374 13.63 -9.08 -3.72
CA LEU A 374 14.86 -9.14 -2.94
C LEU A 374 16.07 -9.63 -3.76
N GLY A 375 15.83 -10.08 -5.02
CA GLY A 375 16.89 -10.60 -5.89
C GLY A 375 17.47 -11.91 -5.36
N ASP A 376 18.80 -12.02 -5.37
CA ASP A 376 19.51 -13.22 -4.90
C ASP A 376 19.71 -13.27 -3.37
N LEU A 377 18.95 -12.45 -2.61
CA LEU A 377 19.03 -12.44 -1.16
C LEU A 377 18.64 -13.81 -0.59
N ASP A 378 19.57 -14.42 0.15
CA ASP A 378 19.23 -15.52 1.05
C ASP A 378 18.47 -14.96 2.26
N LEU A 379 17.15 -15.03 2.18
CA LEU A 379 16.25 -14.45 3.18
C LEU A 379 16.45 -15.12 4.55
N ASP A 380 16.65 -16.44 4.61
CA ASP A 380 16.87 -17.17 5.86
C ASP A 380 18.18 -16.70 6.52
N ARG A 381 19.22 -16.52 5.73
CA ARG A 381 20.48 -15.99 6.22
C ARG A 381 20.35 -14.57 6.75
N PHE A 382 19.60 -13.72 6.03
CA PHE A 382 19.31 -12.35 6.46
C PHE A 382 18.52 -12.31 7.77
N LEU A 383 17.46 -13.12 7.89
CA LEU A 383 16.64 -13.18 9.11
C LEU A 383 17.44 -13.69 10.33
N ARG A 384 18.43 -14.57 10.13
CA ARG A 384 19.34 -15.03 11.21
C ARG A 384 20.22 -13.92 11.78
N GLN A 385 20.47 -12.86 11.02
CA GLN A 385 21.31 -11.75 11.46
C GLN A 385 20.56 -10.70 12.27
N LEU A 386 19.20 -10.79 12.33
CA LEU A 386 18.40 -9.84 13.08
C LEU A 386 18.65 -9.99 14.59
N PRO A 387 19.10 -8.93 15.28
CA PRO A 387 19.44 -9.01 16.70
C PRO A 387 18.22 -9.00 17.64
N GLY A 388 17.03 -8.70 17.13
CA GLY A 388 15.80 -8.64 17.90
C GLY A 388 14.66 -7.97 17.16
N HIS A 389 13.51 -7.82 17.82
CA HIS A 389 12.30 -7.23 17.22
C HIS A 389 12.42 -5.72 16.98
N VAL A 390 13.09 -5.01 17.86
CA VAL A 390 13.31 -3.57 17.74
C VAL A 390 14.74 -3.33 17.32
N LEU A 391 14.89 -2.68 16.17
CA LEU A 391 16.17 -2.39 15.55
C LEU A 391 16.43 -0.89 15.62
N THR A 392 17.59 -0.50 16.08
CA THR A 392 18.03 0.90 15.94
C THR A 392 18.38 1.20 14.47
N ARG A 393 18.33 2.46 14.07
CA ARG A 393 18.78 2.88 12.75
C ARG A 393 20.19 2.41 12.43
N ALA A 394 21.11 2.50 13.39
CA ALA A 394 22.49 2.06 13.20
C ALA A 394 22.60 0.54 12.93
N GLN A 395 21.78 -0.29 13.58
CA GLN A 395 21.72 -1.72 13.32
C GLN A 395 21.18 -2.01 11.91
N VAL A 396 20.12 -1.33 11.50
CA VAL A 396 19.55 -1.47 10.14
C VAL A 396 20.58 -1.08 9.08
N GLU A 397 21.30 0.02 9.27
CA GLU A 397 22.34 0.47 8.34
C GLU A 397 23.57 -0.46 8.33
N ALA A 398 23.90 -1.07 9.48
CA ALA A 398 25.00 -2.04 9.55
C ALA A 398 24.66 -3.33 8.81
N LEU A 399 23.48 -3.90 9.06
CA LEU A 399 22.98 -5.10 8.39
C LEU A 399 22.84 -4.88 6.88
N PHE A 400 22.38 -3.70 6.46
CA PHE A 400 22.30 -3.36 5.04
C PHE A 400 23.68 -3.29 4.37
N ARG A 401 24.67 -2.68 5.03
CA ARG A 401 26.04 -2.62 4.50
C ARG A 401 26.69 -4.00 4.41
N GLU A 402 26.46 -4.85 5.39
CA GLU A 402 26.97 -6.23 5.39
C GLU A 402 26.37 -7.02 4.22
N HIS A 403 25.05 -6.93 4.07
CA HIS A 403 24.33 -7.55 2.96
C HIS A 403 24.84 -7.08 1.60
N ASN A 404 25.06 -5.77 1.40
CA ASN A 404 25.56 -5.24 0.13
C ASN A 404 26.98 -5.67 -0.21
N ARG A 405 27.86 -5.83 0.78
CA ARG A 405 29.22 -6.35 0.56
C ARG A 405 29.22 -7.78 0.04
N GLU A 406 28.27 -8.59 0.48
CA GLU A 406 28.16 -9.99 0.07
C GLU A 406 27.53 -10.15 -1.34
N ASN A 407 26.82 -9.13 -1.81
CA ASN A 407 26.11 -9.13 -3.09
C ASN A 407 26.68 -8.13 -4.12
N GLU A 408 27.95 -7.73 -3.98
CA GLU A 408 28.66 -6.90 -4.98
C GLU A 408 28.69 -7.64 -6.32
N GLY A 409 27.79 -7.25 -7.24
CA GLY A 409 27.71 -7.80 -8.60
C GLY A 409 26.33 -8.31 -9.03
N GLY A 410 25.34 -8.33 -8.16
CA GLY A 410 23.98 -8.73 -8.51
C GLY A 410 23.28 -7.74 -9.44
N ALA A 411 22.55 -8.24 -10.45
CA ALA A 411 21.84 -7.46 -11.47
C ALA A 411 20.78 -6.49 -10.93
N PHE A 412 20.43 -6.58 -9.64
CA PHE A 412 19.43 -5.75 -8.95
C PHE A 412 20.07 -4.75 -7.98
N GLY A 413 21.13 -4.10 -8.40
CA GLY A 413 21.90 -3.14 -7.61
C GLY A 413 21.13 -2.47 -6.48
N GLN A 414 21.60 -2.68 -5.24
CA GLN A 414 21.43 -1.81 -4.08
C GLN A 414 20.00 -1.53 -3.56
N ARG A 415 19.02 -2.42 -3.75
CA ARG A 415 17.73 -2.25 -3.08
C ARG A 415 17.84 -2.65 -1.60
N HIS A 416 17.57 -1.71 -0.74
CA HIS A 416 17.62 -1.93 0.70
C HIS A 416 16.53 -2.95 1.12
N VAL A 417 16.94 -4.13 1.60
CA VAL A 417 16.03 -5.22 1.99
C VAL A 417 14.96 -4.76 3.00
N PHE A 418 15.33 -3.92 3.95
CA PHE A 418 14.40 -3.38 4.92
C PHE A 418 13.32 -2.47 4.29
N CYS A 419 13.59 -1.86 3.13
CA CYS A 419 12.57 -1.12 2.39
C CYS A 419 11.50 -2.04 1.83
N ALA A 420 11.87 -3.23 1.34
CA ALA A 420 10.91 -4.22 0.90
C ALA A 420 10.03 -4.71 2.06
N LEU A 421 10.63 -5.05 3.19
CA LEU A 421 9.90 -5.43 4.41
C LEU A 421 8.97 -4.30 4.90
N TYR A 422 9.45 -3.06 4.92
CA TYR A 422 8.64 -1.92 5.32
C TYR A 422 7.41 -1.72 4.42
N ARG A 423 7.59 -1.83 3.10
CA ARG A 423 6.53 -1.62 2.12
C ARG A 423 5.40 -2.65 2.17
N VAL A 424 5.73 -3.89 2.52
CA VAL A 424 4.71 -4.94 2.70
C VAL A 424 4.15 -4.98 4.10
N GLY A 425 4.60 -4.10 5.01
CA GLY A 425 4.12 -4.04 6.38
C GLY A 425 4.78 -5.03 7.34
N LEU A 426 5.85 -5.73 6.92
CA LEU A 426 6.60 -6.65 7.79
C LEU A 426 7.64 -5.94 8.67
N LEU A 427 7.94 -4.68 8.38
CA LEU A 427 8.75 -3.79 9.21
C LEU A 427 7.96 -2.51 9.46
N GLY A 428 7.87 -2.08 10.70
CA GLY A 428 7.29 -0.80 11.10
C GLY A 428 8.33 0.20 11.57
N CYS A 429 7.91 1.46 11.68
CA CYS A 429 8.69 2.53 12.32
C CYS A 429 8.22 2.75 13.74
N VAL A 430 9.15 3.03 14.63
CA VAL A 430 8.84 3.42 16.02
C VAL A 430 9.14 4.90 16.18
N HIS A 431 8.15 5.66 16.60
CA HIS A 431 8.28 7.09 16.88
C HIS A 431 7.53 7.46 18.17
N ARG A 432 7.85 8.59 18.73
CA ARG A 432 7.16 9.08 19.92
C ARG A 432 5.95 9.91 19.52
N ASP A 433 4.77 9.52 20.00
CA ASP A 433 3.59 10.39 19.93
C ASP A 433 3.74 11.51 20.98
N TRP A 434 4.07 12.69 20.50
CA TRP A 434 4.35 13.84 21.36
C TRP A 434 3.09 14.43 22.02
N VAL A 435 1.92 14.16 21.46
CA VAL A 435 0.64 14.61 22.02
C VAL A 435 0.29 13.79 23.25
N ARG A 436 0.57 12.48 23.19
CA ARG A 436 0.29 11.53 24.29
C ARG A 436 1.51 11.21 25.13
N GLY A 437 2.70 11.63 24.75
CA GLY A 437 3.95 11.27 25.39
C GLY A 437 4.35 9.80 25.24
N GLU A 438 3.59 9.04 24.48
CA GLU A 438 3.76 7.59 24.29
C GLU A 438 4.59 7.28 23.05
N TRP A 439 5.24 6.15 23.06
CA TRP A 439 5.85 5.59 21.88
C TRP A 439 4.80 4.86 21.05
N VAL A 440 4.84 5.05 19.73
CA VAL A 440 3.91 4.47 18.78
C VAL A 440 4.67 3.74 17.71
N GLN A 441 4.20 2.57 17.36
CA GLN A 441 4.69 1.81 16.22
C GLN A 441 3.74 1.97 15.05
N ARG A 442 4.30 2.16 13.86
CA ARG A 442 3.54 2.30 12.63
C ARG A 442 4.03 1.32 11.59
N PHE A 443 3.11 0.53 11.10
CA PHE A 443 3.31 -0.33 9.93
C PHE A 443 2.53 0.24 8.75
N LEU A 444 3.07 0.08 7.55
CA LEU A 444 2.27 0.33 6.35
C LEU A 444 1.19 -0.74 6.24
N ARG A 445 0.00 -0.32 5.84
CA ARG A 445 -1.04 -1.27 5.47
C ARG A 445 -0.71 -1.91 4.13
N PRO A 446 -1.16 -3.15 3.90
CA PRO A 446 -1.07 -3.75 2.59
C PRO A 446 -1.61 -2.82 1.51
N GLY A 447 -0.78 -2.55 0.49
CA GLY A 447 -1.12 -1.66 -0.62
C GLY A 447 -0.94 -0.16 -0.39
N GLU A 448 -0.54 0.30 0.79
CA GLU A 448 -0.13 1.70 1.00
C GLU A 448 1.25 2.00 0.41
N GLY A 449 2.12 0.98 0.34
CA GLY A 449 3.46 1.09 -0.27
C GLY A 449 3.46 0.59 -1.71
N THR A 450 4.20 1.27 -2.60
CA THR A 450 4.49 0.75 -3.94
C THR A 450 5.84 0.03 -3.93
N LEU A 451 5.91 -1.20 -4.45
CA LEU A 451 7.16 -1.96 -4.53
C LEU A 451 8.19 -1.32 -5.48
N ALA A 452 7.72 -0.44 -6.37
CA ALA A 452 8.55 0.23 -7.36
C ALA A 452 9.19 1.55 -6.90
N ALA A 453 8.77 2.10 -5.76
CA ALA A 453 9.31 3.39 -5.31
C ALA A 453 10.72 3.24 -4.71
N ASP A 454 11.54 4.21 -4.94
CA ASP A 454 12.95 4.32 -4.56
C ASP A 454 13.20 3.92 -3.11
N GLY A 455 14.15 3.00 -2.92
CA GLY A 455 14.45 2.28 -1.72
C GLY A 455 14.86 3.07 -0.47
N VAL A 456 14.11 4.08 -0.09
CA VAL A 456 14.37 4.88 1.10
C VAL A 456 13.48 4.43 2.25
N LEU A 457 14.09 3.99 3.36
CA LEU A 457 13.37 3.79 4.61
C LEU A 457 12.97 5.15 5.19
N PRO A 458 11.77 5.27 5.77
CA PRO A 458 11.41 6.43 6.56
C PRO A 458 12.43 6.66 7.67
N GLN A 459 12.73 7.91 7.95
CA GLN A 459 13.59 8.23 9.08
C GLN A 459 12.85 7.94 10.38
N ALA A 460 13.35 6.99 11.14
CA ALA A 460 12.84 6.65 12.46
C ALA A 460 14.01 6.41 13.42
N THR A 461 13.79 6.59 14.71
CA THR A 461 14.77 6.29 15.74
C THR A 461 14.97 4.78 15.86
N HIS A 462 13.88 4.03 15.73
CA HIS A 462 13.84 2.58 15.78
C HIS A 462 12.90 2.03 14.71
N TYR A 463 13.13 0.79 14.31
CA TYR A 463 12.27 0.01 13.45
C TYR A 463 11.79 -1.22 14.21
N PHE A 464 10.60 -1.67 13.91
CA PHE A 464 9.97 -2.78 14.61
C PHE A 464 9.61 -3.89 13.61
N VAL A 465 10.12 -5.10 13.86
CA VAL A 465 9.79 -6.28 13.05
C VAL A 465 8.38 -6.74 13.40
N HIS A 466 7.56 -7.00 12.39
CA HIS A 466 6.15 -7.35 12.59
C HIS A 466 6.00 -8.65 13.42
N PRO A 467 5.06 -8.71 14.38
CA PRO A 467 4.84 -9.88 15.24
C PRO A 467 4.62 -11.20 14.48
N ALA A 468 4.04 -11.15 13.28
CA ALA A 468 3.85 -12.34 12.44
C ALA A 468 5.17 -13.06 12.08
N LEU A 469 6.30 -12.33 12.05
CA LEU A 469 7.62 -12.91 11.77
C LEU A 469 8.31 -13.53 12.99
N SER A 470 7.78 -13.29 14.21
CA SER A 470 8.47 -13.64 15.45
C SER A 470 8.85 -15.13 15.53
N ASP A 471 7.90 -16.01 15.22
CA ASP A 471 8.14 -17.46 15.32
C ASP A 471 9.01 -17.97 14.18
N VAL A 472 8.91 -17.37 12.98
CA VAL A 472 9.80 -17.72 11.84
C VAL A 472 11.24 -17.39 12.21
N ILE A 473 11.48 -16.17 12.69
CA ILE A 473 12.84 -15.74 13.05
C ILE A 473 13.34 -16.52 14.27
N GLY A 474 12.49 -16.74 15.28
CA GLY A 474 12.87 -17.48 16.48
C GLY A 474 13.28 -18.93 16.23
N ARG A 475 12.73 -19.59 15.19
CA ARG A 475 13.13 -20.95 14.77
C ARG A 475 14.53 -20.99 14.15
N ILE A 476 14.88 -19.96 13.38
CA ILE A 476 16.18 -19.88 12.68
C ILE A 476 17.25 -19.15 13.49
N ASN A 477 16.84 -18.33 14.45
CA ASN A 477 17.69 -17.58 15.37
C ASN A 477 17.07 -17.59 16.79
N PRO A 478 17.35 -18.60 17.62
CA PRO A 478 16.81 -18.67 18.99
C PRO A 478 17.16 -17.45 19.85
N ALA A 479 18.32 -16.84 19.66
CA ALA A 479 18.74 -15.64 20.39
C ALA A 479 17.84 -14.41 20.11
N TYR A 480 17.09 -14.41 19.02
CA TYR A 480 16.13 -13.37 18.69
C TYR A 480 15.02 -13.24 19.73
N LEU A 481 14.53 -14.35 20.26
CA LEU A 481 13.48 -14.37 21.28
C LEU A 481 14.03 -13.92 22.65
N ASP A 482 15.30 -14.26 22.97
CA ASP A 482 15.94 -13.86 24.24
C ASP A 482 16.13 -12.33 24.33
N GLY A 483 16.27 -11.65 23.20
CA GLY A 483 16.40 -10.19 23.13
C GLY A 483 15.12 -9.43 23.52
N ILE A 484 13.95 -10.06 23.42
CA ILE A 484 12.64 -9.42 23.63
C ILE A 484 12.43 -9.00 25.10
N GLU A 485 12.89 -9.80 26.05
CA GLU A 485 12.69 -9.51 27.48
C GLU A 485 13.44 -8.26 27.95
N ARG A 486 14.45 -7.82 27.22
CA ARG A 486 15.31 -6.70 27.61
C ARG A 486 14.94 -5.38 26.98
N VAL A 487 14.06 -5.39 25.98
CA VAL A 487 13.62 -4.16 25.31
C VAL A 487 12.24 -3.81 25.80
N THR A 488 12.09 -2.63 26.38
CA THR A 488 10.77 -2.05 26.65
C THR A 488 10.10 -1.83 25.30
N ILE A 489 9.30 -2.80 24.87
CA ILE A 489 8.65 -2.80 23.58
C ILE A 489 7.45 -1.89 23.68
N VAL A 490 7.67 -0.74 23.20
CA VAL A 490 6.67 0.27 23.08
C VAL A 490 5.62 -0.21 22.09
N GLY A 491 4.40 -0.36 22.58
CA GLY A 491 3.27 -0.75 21.75
C GLY A 491 3.37 -2.14 21.11
N TYR A 492 4.22 -3.03 21.62
CA TYR A 492 4.30 -4.41 21.14
C TYR A 492 2.94 -5.09 21.16
N GLY A 493 2.58 -5.68 20.06
CA GLY A 493 1.31 -6.36 19.91
C GLY A 493 0.12 -5.46 19.54
N ARG A 494 0.36 -4.17 19.32
CA ARG A 494 -0.64 -3.24 18.81
C ARG A 494 -0.13 -2.49 17.58
N PRO A 495 0.26 -3.19 16.50
CA PRO A 495 0.83 -2.53 15.30
C PRO A 495 -0.14 -1.55 14.63
N TRP A 496 -1.44 -1.60 14.99
CA TRP A 496 -2.51 -0.82 14.38
C TRP A 496 -3.26 0.08 15.37
N ARG A 497 -2.67 0.37 16.54
CA ARG A 497 -3.31 1.16 17.61
C ARG A 497 -3.82 2.54 17.17
N GLU A 498 -3.15 3.16 16.20
CA GLU A 498 -3.53 4.48 15.68
C GLU A 498 -4.87 4.50 14.93
N MET A 499 -5.42 3.34 14.61
CA MET A 499 -6.60 3.22 13.74
C MET A 499 -7.92 3.11 14.49
N SER A 500 -7.88 2.94 15.80
CA SER A 500 -9.08 2.73 16.62
C SER A 500 -9.72 4.01 17.18
N THR A 501 -9.17 5.18 16.89
CA THR A 501 -9.81 6.45 17.29
C THR A 501 -10.70 6.93 16.17
N GLY A 502 -11.98 6.75 16.41
CA GLY A 502 -13.11 7.05 15.56
C GLY A 502 -13.02 8.22 14.59
N GLY A 503 -13.35 7.97 13.35
CA GLY A 503 -14.16 8.88 12.55
C GLY A 503 -13.47 9.94 11.73
N GLN A 504 -12.13 10.01 11.62
CA GLN A 504 -11.48 10.87 10.62
C GLN A 504 -10.25 10.17 10.08
N ALA A 505 -10.22 9.92 8.77
CA ALA A 505 -9.06 9.37 8.09
C ALA A 505 -7.85 10.31 8.27
N SER A 506 -6.90 9.94 9.13
CA SER A 506 -5.64 10.65 9.25
C SER A 506 -4.64 10.00 8.32
N ALA A 507 -4.31 10.67 7.23
CA ALA A 507 -3.24 10.24 6.34
C ALA A 507 -1.91 10.76 6.89
N VAL A 508 -0.94 9.86 7.07
CA VAL A 508 0.44 10.31 7.33
C VAL A 508 1.14 10.45 6.00
N ARG A 509 1.65 11.64 5.73
CA ARG A 509 2.36 12.00 4.50
C ARG A 509 3.74 12.52 4.85
N THR A 510 4.71 12.23 4.01
CA THR A 510 6.01 12.89 4.12
C THR A 510 5.92 14.21 3.37
N LEU A 511 6.02 15.31 4.09
CA LEU A 511 5.81 16.66 3.57
C LEU A 511 6.95 17.58 4.00
N CYS A 512 7.10 18.64 3.25
CA CYS A 512 7.86 19.81 3.67
C CYS A 512 7.01 20.64 4.61
N VAL A 513 7.57 21.03 5.74
CA VAL A 513 6.88 21.80 6.78
C VAL A 513 7.58 23.13 6.99
N LEU A 514 6.80 24.19 7.02
CA LEU A 514 7.19 25.54 7.41
C LEU A 514 6.57 25.85 8.77
N LYS A 515 7.39 26.23 9.75
CA LYS A 515 6.95 26.88 10.99
C LYS A 515 7.47 28.30 11.02
N GLY A 516 6.57 29.26 11.06
CA GLY A 516 6.89 30.68 11.20
C GLY A 516 6.36 31.23 12.52
N ASP A 517 7.09 32.18 13.12
CA ASP A 517 6.72 32.86 14.36
C ASP A 517 7.20 34.30 14.35
N ILE A 518 6.43 35.22 14.91
CA ILE A 518 6.77 36.64 14.98
C ILE A 518 7.52 36.92 16.28
N GLN A 519 8.80 37.25 16.14
CA GLN A 519 9.64 37.54 17.29
C GLN A 519 9.17 38.82 18.01
N GLY A 520 8.97 38.72 19.33
CA GLY A 520 8.58 39.85 20.17
C GLY A 520 7.08 40.15 20.20
N PHE A 521 6.24 39.30 19.60
CA PHE A 521 4.78 39.47 19.55
C PHE A 521 4.14 39.64 20.93
N GLY A 522 4.58 38.88 21.95
CA GLY A 522 4.11 39.05 23.31
C GLY A 522 4.34 40.43 23.94
N THR A 523 5.32 41.18 23.44
CA THR A 523 5.54 42.59 23.84
C THR A 523 4.53 43.51 23.15
N LEU A 524 4.22 43.27 21.89
CA LEU A 524 3.18 43.99 21.14
C LEU A 524 1.80 43.79 21.74
N MET A 525 1.46 42.55 22.08
CA MET A 525 0.19 42.22 22.75
C MET A 525 0.04 43.00 24.06
N ARG A 526 1.08 43.04 24.88
CA ARG A 526 1.05 43.83 26.13
C ARG A 526 0.89 45.34 25.90
N ALA A 527 1.33 45.82 24.74
CA ALA A 527 1.19 47.22 24.34
C ALA A 527 -0.11 47.51 23.56
N GLY A 528 -0.95 46.47 23.26
CA GLY A 528 -2.15 46.60 22.46
C GLY A 528 -1.90 46.95 21.00
N ALA A 529 -0.72 46.63 20.48
CA ALA A 529 -0.25 46.99 19.12
C ALA A 529 -0.08 45.78 18.20
N ASP A 530 -0.66 44.66 18.55
CA ASP A 530 -0.50 43.35 17.84
C ASP A 530 -1.43 43.21 16.62
N GLU A 531 -2.61 43.84 16.62
CA GLU A 531 -3.63 43.64 15.60
C GLU A 531 -3.18 43.92 14.15
N PRO A 532 -2.44 45.00 13.84
CA PRO A 532 -1.96 45.25 12.49
C PRO A 532 -1.00 44.17 11.98
N VAL A 533 -0.13 43.67 12.86
CA VAL A 533 0.86 42.63 12.51
C VAL A 533 0.20 41.30 12.30
N ARG A 534 -0.77 40.94 13.13
CA ARG A 534 -1.58 39.73 12.99
C ARG A 534 -2.35 39.74 11.67
N LYS A 535 -2.99 40.85 11.35
CA LYS A 535 -3.74 40.99 10.09
C LYS A 535 -2.81 40.93 8.87
N ALA A 536 -1.62 41.51 8.94
CA ALA A 536 -0.64 41.39 7.87
C ALA A 536 -0.18 39.95 7.65
N LEU A 537 0.05 39.17 8.72
CA LEU A 537 0.37 37.74 8.65
C LEU A 537 -0.77 36.93 8.03
N GLU A 538 -2.00 37.14 8.49
CA GLU A 538 -3.18 36.44 7.98
C GLU A 538 -3.39 36.71 6.47
N GLU A 539 -3.24 37.97 6.03
CA GLU A 539 -3.35 38.35 4.64
C GLU A 539 -2.22 37.81 3.76
N ALA A 540 -0.98 37.80 4.27
CA ALA A 540 0.18 37.21 3.60
C ALA A 540 0.02 35.70 3.44
N VAL A 541 -0.41 35.02 4.48
CA VAL A 541 -0.71 33.57 4.45
C VAL A 541 -1.77 33.27 3.40
N LYS A 542 -2.90 34.00 3.42
CA LYS A 542 -4.00 33.78 2.47
C LYS A 542 -3.56 33.97 1.01
N ARG A 543 -2.65 34.91 0.73
CA ARG A 543 -2.19 35.19 -0.65
C ARG A 543 -1.15 34.22 -1.15
N ASN A 544 -0.29 33.70 -0.28
CA ASN A 544 0.93 32.99 -0.70
C ASN A 544 0.89 31.48 -0.49
N THR A 545 -0.16 30.91 0.12
CA THR A 545 -0.23 29.46 0.42
C THR A 545 -1.09 28.67 -0.57
N GLU A 546 -1.33 29.17 -1.76
CA GLU A 546 -1.99 28.44 -2.82
C GLU A 546 -1.21 27.18 -3.19
N GLY A 547 -1.87 26.04 -3.27
CA GLY A 547 -1.23 24.73 -3.52
C GLY A 547 -0.65 24.02 -2.27
N ALA A 548 -0.68 24.65 -1.11
CA ALA A 548 -0.31 23.98 0.13
C ALA A 548 -1.29 22.83 0.48
N VAL A 549 -0.76 21.73 1.01
CA VAL A 549 -1.58 20.61 1.47
C VAL A 549 -2.40 21.00 2.70
N CYS A 550 -1.77 21.70 3.63
CA CYS A 550 -2.42 22.18 4.85
C CYS A 550 -1.83 23.55 5.25
N VAL A 551 -2.69 24.40 5.80
CA VAL A 551 -2.30 25.70 6.35
C VAL A 551 -3.00 25.89 7.69
N GLU A 552 -2.26 26.18 8.73
CA GLU A 552 -2.80 26.53 10.05
C GLU A 552 -2.17 27.83 10.51
N ALA A 553 -3.00 28.85 10.69
CA ALA A 553 -2.62 30.06 11.39
C ALA A 553 -2.84 29.83 12.89
N GLY A 554 -1.79 29.94 13.69
CA GLY A 554 -1.87 29.82 15.14
C GLY A 554 -2.57 31.03 15.78
N ALA A 555 -2.53 31.14 17.12
CA ALA A 555 -3.22 32.15 17.93
C ALA A 555 -2.74 33.61 17.70
N GLY A 556 -2.40 33.96 16.48
CA GLY A 556 -2.15 35.33 16.04
C GLY A 556 -0.70 35.68 15.66
N ASP A 557 0.30 34.94 16.09
CA ASP A 557 1.73 35.21 15.86
C ASP A 557 2.47 34.13 15.11
N SER A 558 1.85 32.99 14.87
CA SER A 558 2.50 31.85 14.24
C SER A 558 1.73 31.28 13.05
N VAL A 559 2.48 30.70 12.12
CA VAL A 559 1.96 30.01 10.95
C VAL A 559 2.61 28.65 10.79
N LEU A 560 1.83 27.67 10.37
CA LEU A 560 2.27 26.33 10.01
C LEU A 560 1.75 26.00 8.62
N VAL A 561 2.64 25.65 7.68
CA VAL A 561 2.30 25.29 6.31
C VAL A 561 2.94 23.96 5.98
N ALA A 562 2.18 23.04 5.36
CA ALA A 562 2.71 21.80 4.83
C ALA A 562 2.52 21.75 3.31
N HIS A 563 3.57 21.37 2.58
CA HIS A 563 3.60 21.34 1.11
C HIS A 563 4.38 20.11 0.60
N GLU A 564 4.03 19.59 -0.57
CA GLU A 564 4.75 18.47 -1.19
C GLU A 564 6.06 18.91 -1.86
N ASP A 565 6.11 20.15 -2.34
CA ASP A 565 7.24 20.71 -3.07
C ASP A 565 8.11 21.59 -2.17
N PRO A 566 9.41 21.23 -1.96
CA PRO A 566 10.32 22.01 -1.15
C PRO A 566 10.62 23.38 -1.76
N THR A 567 10.62 23.51 -3.08
CA THR A 567 10.89 24.78 -3.77
C THR A 567 9.72 25.76 -3.58
N ALA A 568 8.49 25.26 -3.75
CA ALA A 568 7.29 26.05 -3.50
C ALA A 568 7.22 26.51 -2.04
N LEU A 569 7.51 25.61 -1.08
CA LEU A 569 7.49 25.97 0.34
C LEU A 569 8.57 27.00 0.71
N ALA A 570 9.77 26.91 0.12
CA ALA A 570 10.82 27.90 0.31
C ALA A 570 10.40 29.28 -0.25
N GLN A 571 9.69 29.32 -1.40
CA GLN A 571 9.13 30.54 -1.96
C GLN A 571 8.04 31.14 -1.06
N ILE A 572 7.14 30.31 -0.55
CA ILE A 572 6.13 30.72 0.44
C ILE A 572 6.83 31.36 1.64
N ALA A 573 7.86 30.71 2.19
CA ALA A 573 8.63 31.24 3.32
C ALA A 573 9.20 32.62 3.03
N ARG A 574 9.75 32.84 1.83
CA ARG A 574 10.29 34.11 1.37
C ARG A 574 9.21 35.17 1.30
N HIS A 575 8.09 34.89 0.62
CA HIS A 575 7.01 35.85 0.48
C HIS A 575 6.41 36.25 1.83
N LEU A 576 6.24 35.28 2.76
CA LEU A 576 5.76 35.59 4.10
C LEU A 576 6.71 36.54 4.86
N ILE A 577 8.03 36.33 4.76
CA ILE A 577 8.98 37.22 5.37
C ILE A 577 8.93 38.63 4.72
N ASP A 578 8.93 38.69 3.39
CA ASP A 578 8.95 39.95 2.66
C ASP A 578 7.67 40.78 2.89
N GLU A 579 6.50 40.13 3.03
CA GLU A 579 5.21 40.82 3.23
C GLU A 579 4.93 41.19 4.69
N VAL A 580 5.40 40.36 5.64
CA VAL A 580 5.30 40.67 7.09
C VAL A 580 6.43 41.55 7.56
N TYR A 581 7.37 41.91 6.66
CA TYR A 581 8.51 42.74 6.94
C TYR A 581 8.07 44.21 7.05
N GLY A 582 7.95 44.72 8.28
CA GLY A 582 7.66 46.12 8.55
C GLY A 582 8.89 47.03 8.56
N ALA A 583 8.66 48.33 8.78
CA ALA A 583 9.72 49.36 8.91
C ALA A 583 10.77 49.00 9.99
N PRO A 584 11.96 49.61 9.96
CA PRO A 584 13.01 49.38 10.97
C PRO A 584 12.46 49.52 12.40
N GLY A 585 12.63 48.48 13.21
CA GLY A 585 12.14 48.42 14.59
C GLY A 585 10.82 47.67 14.80
N GLN A 586 10.18 47.19 13.73
CA GLN A 586 8.98 46.30 13.84
C GLN A 586 9.36 44.83 14.01
N PRO A 587 8.46 44.03 14.59
CA PRO A 587 8.68 42.59 14.78
C PRO A 587 8.83 41.88 13.43
N ARG A 588 9.73 40.90 13.38
CA ARG A 588 10.09 40.16 12.18
C ARG A 588 9.69 38.70 12.29
N LEU A 589 9.12 38.18 11.21
CA LEU A 589 8.86 36.74 11.09
C LEU A 589 10.20 35.99 10.99
N ARG A 590 10.33 34.90 11.71
CA ARG A 590 11.40 33.89 11.58
C ARG A 590 10.81 32.59 11.11
N VAL A 591 11.48 31.87 10.24
CA VAL A 591 10.92 30.67 9.57
C VAL A 591 11.89 29.51 9.65
N ALA A 592 11.39 28.39 10.15
CA ALA A 592 12.06 27.09 10.13
C ALA A 592 11.41 26.17 9.10
N LEU A 593 12.24 25.47 8.32
CA LEU A 593 11.83 24.49 7.31
C LEU A 593 12.36 23.10 7.65
N HIS A 594 11.49 22.11 7.57
CA HIS A 594 11.88 20.72 7.76
C HIS A 594 11.13 19.81 6.78
N TYR A 595 11.70 18.65 6.46
CA TYR A 595 11.09 17.61 5.65
C TYR A 595 10.97 16.33 6.45
N GLY A 596 9.74 15.80 6.59
CA GLY A 596 9.50 14.61 7.39
C GLY A 596 8.02 14.22 7.46
N LEU A 597 7.68 13.36 8.40
CA LEU A 597 6.33 12.82 8.55
C LEU A 597 5.37 13.84 9.19
N VAL A 598 4.22 14.02 8.53
CA VAL A 598 3.12 14.90 8.96
C VAL A 598 1.83 14.09 8.99
N HIS A 599 1.10 14.18 10.08
CA HIS A 599 -0.26 13.65 10.19
C HIS A 599 -1.25 14.66 9.59
N VAL A 600 -1.85 14.32 8.47
CA VAL A 600 -2.85 15.14 7.78
C VAL A 600 -4.23 14.56 8.07
N ARG A 601 -5.13 15.34 8.65
CA ARG A 601 -6.52 14.94 8.89
C ARG A 601 -7.39 15.45 7.76
N GLU A 602 -7.99 14.55 7.01
CA GLU A 602 -9.00 14.91 6.02
C GLU A 602 -10.31 15.27 6.74
N GLN A 603 -10.89 16.41 6.41
CA GLN A 603 -12.17 16.83 6.95
C GLN A 603 -13.32 16.37 6.05
N ALA A 604 -14.44 15.97 6.65
CA ALA A 604 -15.64 15.64 5.91
C ALA A 604 -16.20 16.88 5.17
N GLY A 605 -16.53 16.70 3.88
CA GLY A 605 -16.94 17.81 3.01
C GLY A 605 -15.73 18.44 2.30
N HIS A 606 -15.95 19.51 1.53
CA HIS A 606 -14.90 20.20 0.75
C HIS A 606 -14.01 21.14 1.60
N ARG A 607 -13.81 20.82 2.87
CA ARG A 607 -12.92 21.62 3.73
C ARG A 607 -11.46 21.17 3.53
N PRO A 608 -10.50 22.12 3.55
CA PRO A 608 -9.10 21.77 3.43
C PRO A 608 -8.67 20.88 4.61
N PRO A 609 -7.76 19.93 4.36
CA PRO A 609 -7.22 19.06 5.41
C PRO A 609 -6.49 19.88 6.48
N THR A 610 -6.51 19.38 7.73
CA THR A 610 -5.80 20.00 8.86
C THR A 610 -4.61 19.16 9.29
N ILE A 611 -3.66 19.79 9.97
CA ILE A 611 -2.49 19.15 10.49
C ILE A 611 -2.80 18.52 11.86
N GLY A 612 -2.69 17.20 11.96
CA GLY A 612 -2.93 16.47 13.20
C GLY A 612 -1.70 16.31 14.11
N GLY A 613 -0.52 16.79 13.65
CA GLY A 613 0.77 16.61 14.32
C GLY A 613 1.81 15.94 13.42
N GLY A 614 2.92 15.48 13.96
CA GLY A 614 3.99 14.76 13.26
C GLY A 614 5.39 15.20 13.66
N GLU A 615 6.37 14.33 13.37
CA GLU A 615 7.78 14.58 13.69
C GLU A 615 8.30 15.84 12.99
N ALA A 616 7.90 16.07 11.73
CA ALA A 616 8.32 17.22 10.97
C ALA A 616 7.88 18.54 11.60
N ILE A 617 6.67 18.58 12.16
CA ILE A 617 6.14 19.77 12.82
C ILE A 617 6.91 20.05 14.11
N LEU A 618 7.15 19.00 14.88
CA LEU A 618 7.91 19.10 16.10
C LEU A 618 9.31 19.66 15.84
N LEU A 619 10.03 19.09 14.86
CA LEU A 619 11.38 19.54 14.51
C LEU A 619 11.38 20.97 14.01
N ALA A 620 10.47 21.34 13.12
CA ALA A 620 10.33 22.73 12.66
C ALA A 620 10.05 23.68 13.83
N THR A 621 9.17 23.29 14.78
CA THR A 621 8.85 24.08 15.98
C THR A 621 10.04 24.21 16.94
N ARG A 622 10.90 23.19 17.02
CA ARG A 622 12.11 23.25 17.86
C ARG A 622 13.25 24.01 17.23
N VAL A 623 13.34 24.01 15.91
CA VAL A 623 14.34 24.79 15.15
C VAL A 623 13.98 26.27 15.12
N GLU A 624 12.69 26.60 15.05
CA GLU A 624 12.22 27.98 14.90
C GLU A 624 12.79 28.97 15.94
N PRO A 625 12.90 28.64 17.25
CA PRO A 625 13.50 29.57 18.23
C PRO A 625 14.98 29.92 17.99
N HIS A 626 15.70 29.09 17.24
CA HIS A 626 17.11 29.33 16.88
C HIS A 626 17.26 30.22 15.65
N VAL A 627 16.17 30.42 14.89
CA VAL A 627 16.18 31.20 13.65
C VAL A 627 16.25 32.68 13.98
N GLY A 628 17.15 33.39 13.30
CA GLY A 628 17.23 34.84 13.41
C GLY A 628 16.02 35.56 12.79
N PRO A 629 15.69 36.79 13.29
CA PRO A 629 14.57 37.55 12.76
C PRO A 629 14.75 37.86 11.28
N GLY A 630 13.72 37.65 10.45
CA GLY A 630 13.77 37.85 9.01
C GLY A 630 14.62 36.81 8.26
N GLN A 631 14.90 35.67 8.88
CA GLN A 631 15.69 34.61 8.27
C GLN A 631 14.86 33.32 8.04
N ILE A 632 15.31 32.53 7.07
CA ILE A 632 14.79 31.19 6.78
C ILE A 632 15.91 30.20 7.06
N TRP A 633 15.68 29.30 7.99
CA TRP A 633 16.61 28.19 8.25
C TRP A 633 15.94 26.86 7.92
N ALA A 634 16.73 25.93 7.41
CA ALA A 634 16.28 24.59 7.05
C ALA A 634 17.14 23.54 7.73
N THR A 635 16.54 22.41 8.04
CA THR A 635 17.28 21.21 8.45
C THR A 635 17.97 20.57 7.25
N GLU A 636 18.89 19.65 7.51
CA GLU A 636 19.62 18.90 6.49
C GLU A 636 18.66 18.13 5.57
N GLU A 637 17.61 17.52 6.13
CA GLU A 637 16.60 16.76 5.38
C GLU A 637 15.85 17.63 4.38
N PHE A 638 15.46 18.84 4.76
CA PHE A 638 14.80 19.77 3.84
C PHE A 638 15.77 20.25 2.75
N ARG A 639 17.00 20.61 3.14
CA ARG A 639 18.04 21.02 2.20
C ARG A 639 18.30 19.95 1.14
N GLU A 640 18.43 18.69 1.52
CA GLU A 640 18.61 17.59 0.57
C GLU A 640 17.47 17.49 -0.44
N GLN A 641 16.22 17.66 -0.03
CA GLN A 641 15.08 17.67 -0.95
C GLN A 641 15.11 18.87 -1.88
N LEU A 642 15.48 20.03 -1.37
CA LEU A 642 15.58 21.25 -2.17
C LEU A 642 16.66 21.13 -3.24
N LEU A 643 17.83 20.57 -2.92
CA LEU A 643 18.96 20.40 -3.85
C LEU A 643 18.73 19.31 -4.91
N ARG A 644 17.78 18.42 -4.72
CA ARG A 644 17.38 17.44 -5.75
C ARG A 644 16.65 18.06 -6.94
N ARG A 645 16.27 19.32 -6.84
CA ARG A 645 15.57 20.07 -7.87
C ARG A 645 16.40 21.27 -8.33
N PRO A 646 16.30 21.67 -9.60
CA PRO A 646 16.90 22.91 -10.03
C PRO A 646 16.32 24.09 -9.23
N SER A 647 17.13 24.72 -8.42
CA SER A 647 16.68 25.85 -7.60
C SER A 647 17.74 26.94 -7.58
N LEU A 648 17.30 28.20 -7.46
CA LEU A 648 18.18 29.39 -7.30
C LEU A 648 18.59 29.59 -5.84
N TRP A 649 18.11 28.74 -4.93
CA TRP A 649 18.36 28.84 -3.50
C TRP A 649 19.80 28.45 -3.15
N ARG A 650 20.47 29.35 -2.42
CA ARG A 650 21.76 29.10 -1.80
C ARG A 650 21.57 28.65 -0.37
N THR A 651 22.38 27.70 0.08
CA THR A 651 22.33 27.15 1.42
C THR A 651 23.67 27.33 2.11
N THR A 652 23.68 28.05 3.23
CA THR A 652 24.88 28.32 4.02
C THR A 652 24.77 27.51 5.34
N PRO A 653 25.72 26.64 5.69
CA PRO A 653 25.69 25.93 6.94
C PRO A 653 25.78 26.89 8.12
N MET A 654 25.00 26.67 9.15
CA MET A 654 24.99 27.47 10.36
C MET A 654 25.84 26.79 11.43
N SER A 655 26.58 27.59 12.20
CA SER A 655 27.33 27.10 13.36
C SER A 655 26.51 27.30 14.63
N GLY A 656 26.43 26.23 15.42
CA GLY A 656 25.79 26.24 16.72
C GLY A 656 26.60 27.03 17.77
N PRO A 657 26.13 27.08 19.00
CA PRO A 657 26.89 27.66 20.11
C PRO A 657 28.29 27.06 20.17
N GLU A 658 29.29 27.89 20.49
CA GLU A 658 30.71 27.50 20.60
C GLU A 658 31.32 26.92 19.30
N GLY A 659 30.72 27.21 18.13
CA GLY A 659 31.21 26.69 16.84
C GLY A 659 30.86 25.24 16.51
N ALA A 660 29.93 24.65 17.25
CA ALA A 660 29.48 23.30 16.99
C ALA A 660 28.81 23.17 15.60
N GLU A 661 29.07 22.08 14.89
CA GLU A 661 28.44 21.80 13.58
C GLU A 661 26.93 21.46 13.66
N ARG A 662 26.42 21.24 14.87
CA ARG A 662 25.02 20.84 15.11
C ARG A 662 24.43 21.68 16.23
N PHE A 663 23.14 21.90 16.14
CA PHE A 663 22.33 22.55 17.16
C PHE A 663 21.63 21.52 18.01
N ASN A 664 21.69 21.67 19.33
CA ASN A 664 20.83 20.93 20.23
C ASN A 664 19.49 21.63 20.32
N VAL A 665 18.47 21.06 19.66
CA VAL A 665 17.11 21.61 19.60
C VAL A 665 16.20 21.00 20.67
N ARG A 666 16.74 20.65 21.82
CA ARG A 666 16.00 20.13 22.97
C ARG A 666 15.07 21.19 23.56
N LYS A 667 13.89 20.79 24.02
CA LYS A 667 13.01 21.66 24.83
C LYS A 667 13.57 21.70 26.25
N GLY A 668 13.90 22.85 26.77
CA GLY A 668 14.53 22.99 28.08
C GLY A 668 13.69 22.40 29.23
N GLY A 669 14.35 21.61 30.10
CA GLY A 669 13.83 21.12 31.38
C GLY A 669 13.13 19.75 31.29
N GLY A 670 13.85 18.65 31.45
CA GLY A 670 13.36 17.29 31.59
C GLY A 670 14.35 16.23 31.11
N ASP A 671 14.06 14.94 31.35
CA ASP A 671 14.86 13.78 30.96
C ASP A 671 14.81 13.47 29.44
N GLU A 672 14.52 14.45 28.59
CA GLU A 672 14.51 14.24 27.15
C GLU A 672 15.95 14.09 26.61
N PRO A 673 16.21 13.10 25.73
CA PRO A 673 17.52 12.96 25.11
C PRO A 673 17.86 14.17 24.23
N ASP A 674 19.13 14.49 24.14
CA ASP A 674 19.63 15.55 23.25
C ASP A 674 19.27 15.26 21.81
N LEU A 675 18.73 16.26 21.11
CA LEU A 675 18.39 16.17 19.71
C LEU A 675 19.28 17.13 18.91
N TRP A 676 20.29 16.56 18.25
CA TRP A 676 21.29 17.31 17.50
C TRP A 676 20.94 17.35 16.02
N VAL A 677 20.75 18.56 15.47
CA VAL A 677 20.42 18.77 14.05
C VAL A 677 21.42 19.71 13.38
N ARG A 678 21.70 19.48 12.09
CA ARG A 678 22.42 20.43 11.23
C ARG A 678 21.41 21.39 10.63
N LEU A 679 21.76 22.69 10.68
CA LEU A 679 20.91 23.75 10.16
C LEU A 679 21.63 24.54 9.08
N TYR A 680 20.86 25.00 8.12
CA TYR A 680 21.31 25.76 6.96
C TYR A 680 20.46 27.02 6.78
N ARG A 681 21.07 28.13 6.59
CA ARG A 681 20.39 29.36 6.19
C ARG A 681 20.10 29.31 4.70
N LEU A 682 18.86 29.60 4.32
CA LEU A 682 18.44 29.71 2.93
C LEU A 682 18.46 31.16 2.48
N GLU A 683 19.09 31.42 1.32
CA GLU A 683 19.18 32.73 0.65
C GLU A 683 18.80 32.54 -0.82
N PHE A 684 18.00 33.47 -1.35
CA PHE A 684 17.54 33.43 -2.75
C PHE A 684 18.49 34.21 -3.65
#